data_5edd702171709066adc9c41a17d6daa8
#
_entry.id   5edd702171709066adc9c41a17d6daa8
#
_cell.length_a   1.000
_cell.length_b   1.000
_cell.length_c   1.000
_cell.angle_alpha   90.00
_cell.angle_beta   90.00
_cell.angle_gamma   90.00
#
_symmetry.space_group_name_H-M   'P 1'
#
loop_
_entity.id
_entity.type
_entity.pdbx_description
1 polymer ?
#
loop_
_entity_poly.entity_id
_entity_poly.type
_entity_poly.pdbx_seq_one_letter_code
_entity_poly.pdbx_strand_id
1 'polypeptide(L)'
;MSEEAKKNEYSADSIQALEGIEHVRMRPSMYIGDIGVRGLHHLVYEVVDNSIDEAMGGHCDTIDVIINEDNSITTKDNGRGIPVDLHKKEGISALEVVMTKIGAGGKFDKDSYKVSGGLHGVGVSVVNALSNHLKASVHRDGKVWEQEYERGKSLYPVKSVGESTETGTIVTFHPDDKIFTQTIEFSYETLANRMRELSYLNKGVTISITDRRQKDEEGNFVSEVFYSDEGLKEFVRFLDSNREPLIKEVISMEGEKNGIPVEVAMIYNSSYTENLHSYVNNINTHEGGTHLSGFRRGLTTTLKKYADSSGMLDKVKFEVAGDDFREGLTAIISVKVGEPQFEGQTKTKLGNREVSSAVSQAVSEMLTNYLEEHPDDAKIIVQKVILAAQARHAATKAREMVQRKTVMSIGGLPGKLSDCSEQDPALCEVFLVEGDSAGGTAKQGRDRNFQAILPLRGKILNVEKAMQHRVFENEEIKNIYTALGVTIGTEDDSKALNLDKLRYHKVVIMCDADVDGSHIETLILTFFFRYMRELIEGGHVYIATPPLYLVKKGAKKRYAWDDKERDDIVDSFGGSAGIQRYKGLGEMNAEQLWDTTMNPNFRTLRQVTIDNATETDRIFSMLMGDEVPPRREFIEKNAVYANIDV
;
A
#
# COMPACT_ATOMS: atom_id res chain seq x y z
N MET A 1 56.30 -9.48 -1.19
CA MET A 1 54.89 -9.42 -0.82
C MET A 1 54.49 -7.98 -1.01
N SER A 2 53.67 -7.72 -2.02
CA SER A 2 53.32 -6.37 -2.54
C SER A 2 52.39 -5.63 -1.57
N GLU A 3 52.49 -4.30 -1.53
CA GLU A 3 51.65 -3.40 -0.72
C GLU A 3 50.14 -3.56 -0.96
N GLU A 4 49.71 -4.20 -2.03
CA GLU A 4 48.29 -4.50 -2.33
C GLU A 4 47.67 -5.58 -1.43
N ALA A 5 48.45 -6.42 -0.75
CA ALA A 5 47.94 -7.45 0.14
C ALA A 5 47.53 -6.94 1.55
N LYS A 6 47.87 -5.70 1.90
CA LYS A 6 47.53 -5.11 3.22
C LYS A 6 46.15 -4.40 3.27
N LYS A 7 45.42 -4.30 2.17
CA LYS A 7 44.15 -3.55 2.09
C LYS A 7 42.91 -4.31 2.54
N ASN A 8 43.00 -5.58 2.89
CA ASN A 8 41.85 -6.44 3.26
C ASN A 8 41.93 -7.06 4.66
N GLU A 9 42.74 -6.52 5.56
CA GLU A 9 42.71 -6.98 6.95
C GLU A 9 41.58 -6.25 7.71
N TYR A 10 40.58 -7.01 8.17
CA TYR A 10 39.53 -6.50 9.05
C TYR A 10 40.16 -6.17 10.40
N SER A 11 40.41 -4.89 10.64
CA SER A 11 41.05 -4.35 11.85
C SER A 11 40.15 -3.33 12.55
N ALA A 12 40.50 -2.88 13.73
CA ALA A 12 39.77 -1.82 14.42
C ALA A 12 39.62 -0.54 13.59
N ASP A 13 40.59 -0.24 12.72
CA ASP A 13 40.54 0.92 11.81
C ASP A 13 39.51 0.78 10.68
N SER A 14 39.03 -0.45 10.42
CA SER A 14 37.96 -0.70 9.44
C SER A 14 36.56 -0.51 10.02
N ILE A 15 36.43 -0.33 11.35
CA ILE A 15 35.15 -0.08 12.03
C ILE A 15 34.86 1.42 11.97
N GLN A 16 33.81 1.80 11.20
CA GLN A 16 33.31 3.16 11.15
C GLN A 16 32.13 3.34 12.11
N ALA A 17 32.24 4.29 13.03
CA ALA A 17 31.12 4.74 13.86
C ALA A 17 30.46 5.93 13.18
N LEU A 18 29.23 5.71 12.64
CA LEU A 18 28.44 6.76 12.03
C LEU A 18 27.42 7.26 13.05
N GLU A 19 27.29 8.57 13.20
CA GLU A 19 26.36 9.19 14.13
C GLU A 19 25.42 10.18 13.43
N GLY A 20 24.20 10.29 13.94
CA GLY A 20 23.24 11.33 13.55
C GLY A 20 22.92 11.34 12.03
N ILE A 21 23.03 12.49 11.42
CA ILE A 21 22.70 12.76 10.01
C ILE A 21 23.50 11.87 9.04
N GLU A 22 24.77 11.60 9.34
CA GLU A 22 25.63 10.79 8.48
C GLU A 22 25.14 9.33 8.42
N HIS A 23 24.67 8.79 9.55
CA HIS A 23 24.07 7.46 9.58
C HIS A 23 22.79 7.39 8.73
N VAL A 24 21.91 8.40 8.83
CA VAL A 24 20.68 8.49 8.00
C VAL A 24 21.02 8.47 6.51
N ARG A 25 21.98 9.29 6.09
CA ARG A 25 22.38 9.39 4.67
C ARG A 25 23.04 8.11 4.15
N MET A 26 23.76 7.39 5.01
CA MET A 26 24.41 6.13 4.64
C MET A 26 23.45 4.95 4.63
N ARG A 27 22.38 4.97 5.42
CA ARG A 27 21.38 3.90 5.57
C ARG A 27 19.94 4.45 5.56
N PRO A 28 19.52 5.15 4.49
CA PRO A 28 18.22 5.82 4.45
C PRO A 28 17.04 4.85 4.61
N SER A 29 17.13 3.65 4.05
CA SER A 29 16.07 2.64 4.12
C SER A 29 15.72 2.20 5.55
N MET A 30 16.63 2.35 6.51
CA MET A 30 16.33 2.08 7.93
C MET A 30 15.31 3.06 8.52
N TYR A 31 15.18 4.26 7.94
CA TYR A 31 14.35 5.35 8.43
C TYR A 31 13.08 5.57 7.60
N ILE A 32 13.15 5.35 6.29
CA ILE A 32 12.05 5.63 5.35
C ILE A 32 11.57 4.38 4.57
N GLY A 33 12.09 3.19 4.92
CA GLY A 33 11.72 1.90 4.33
C GLY A 33 12.45 1.58 3.04
N ASP A 34 12.39 2.44 2.03
CA ASP A 34 13.12 2.29 0.77
C ASP A 34 13.62 3.64 0.22
N ILE A 35 14.37 3.64 -0.86
CA ILE A 35 14.87 4.84 -1.56
C ILE A 35 14.21 5.04 -2.93
N GLY A 36 13.14 4.32 -3.22
CA GLY A 36 12.31 4.48 -4.42
C GLY A 36 11.16 5.46 -4.21
N VAL A 37 10.11 5.31 -5.03
CA VAL A 37 8.91 6.15 -5.01
C VAL A 37 8.27 6.22 -3.63
N ARG A 38 8.13 5.07 -2.95
CA ARG A 38 7.50 4.99 -1.62
C ARG A 38 8.27 5.78 -0.57
N GLY A 39 9.60 5.58 -0.49
CA GLY A 39 10.45 6.30 0.46
C GLY A 39 10.51 7.81 0.17
N LEU A 40 10.44 8.20 -1.13
CA LEU A 40 10.35 9.59 -1.52
C LEU A 40 9.09 10.26 -0.95
N HIS A 41 7.91 9.65 -1.14
CA HIS A 41 6.64 10.18 -0.62
C HIS A 41 6.59 10.16 0.92
N HIS A 42 7.28 9.22 1.57
CA HIS A 42 7.38 9.17 3.03
C HIS A 42 8.00 10.44 3.63
N LEU A 43 8.90 11.13 2.92
CA LEU A 43 9.41 12.43 3.38
C LEU A 43 8.30 13.46 3.56
N VAL A 44 7.32 13.48 2.65
CA VAL A 44 6.16 14.39 2.75
C VAL A 44 5.31 14.01 3.95
N TYR A 45 5.06 12.70 4.15
CA TYR A 45 4.27 12.22 5.27
C TYR A 45 4.87 12.63 6.62
N GLU A 46 6.18 12.54 6.79
CA GLU A 46 6.85 12.93 8.03
C GLU A 46 6.71 14.43 8.35
N VAL A 47 6.65 15.30 7.33
CA VAL A 47 6.42 16.74 7.53
C VAL A 47 4.94 17.00 7.83
N VAL A 48 4.02 16.43 7.07
CA VAL A 48 2.57 16.60 7.25
C VAL A 48 2.12 16.03 8.60
N ASP A 49 2.64 14.86 9.01
CA ASP A 49 2.31 14.24 10.30
C ASP A 49 2.70 15.15 11.48
N ASN A 50 3.70 16.03 11.34
CA ASN A 50 4.00 17.03 12.36
C ASN A 50 2.90 18.10 12.48
N SER A 51 2.34 18.55 11.36
CA SER A 51 1.22 19.49 11.33
C SER A 51 -0.07 18.81 11.85
N ILE A 52 -0.28 17.53 11.55
CA ILE A 52 -1.38 16.72 12.10
C ILE A 52 -1.24 16.55 13.61
N ASP A 53 -0.02 16.39 14.15
CA ASP A 53 0.21 16.32 15.60
C ASP A 53 -0.17 17.65 16.30
N GLU A 54 0.06 18.81 15.67
CA GLU A 54 -0.43 20.10 16.13
C GLU A 54 -1.98 20.16 16.11
N ALA A 55 -2.60 19.59 15.07
CA ALA A 55 -4.06 19.52 14.98
C ALA A 55 -4.66 18.60 16.05
N MET A 56 -4.06 17.43 16.31
CA MET A 56 -4.45 16.54 17.42
C MET A 56 -4.29 17.21 18.78
N GLY A 57 -3.32 18.13 18.91
CA GLY A 57 -3.14 18.98 20.09
C GLY A 57 -4.16 20.11 20.20
N GLY A 58 -5.03 20.31 19.22
CA GLY A 58 -6.03 21.38 19.15
C GLY A 58 -5.45 22.74 18.78
N HIS A 59 -4.28 22.80 18.16
CA HIS A 59 -3.56 24.03 17.84
C HIS A 59 -3.47 24.35 16.34
N CYS A 60 -3.96 23.45 15.48
CA CYS A 60 -3.93 23.60 14.03
C CYS A 60 -5.25 23.11 13.44
N ASP A 61 -5.81 23.85 12.48
CA ASP A 61 -7.02 23.47 11.74
C ASP A 61 -6.86 23.59 10.21
N THR A 62 -5.71 24.09 9.75
CA THR A 62 -5.45 24.30 8.33
C THR A 62 -4.03 23.88 7.98
N ILE A 63 -3.91 23.00 6.97
CA ILE A 63 -2.64 22.48 6.46
C ILE A 63 -2.64 22.59 4.94
N ASP A 64 -1.63 23.25 4.37
CA ASP A 64 -1.44 23.36 2.93
C ASP A 64 -0.19 22.59 2.50
N VAL A 65 -0.35 21.73 1.49
CA VAL A 65 0.75 20.98 0.86
C VAL A 65 0.89 21.44 -0.59
N ILE A 66 2.09 21.81 -1.00
CA ILE A 66 2.34 22.36 -2.34
C ILE A 66 3.50 21.59 -2.98
N ILE A 67 3.25 21.03 -4.15
CA ILE A 67 4.29 20.53 -5.05
C ILE A 67 4.71 21.71 -5.93
N ASN A 68 5.92 22.20 -5.74
CA ASN A 68 6.42 23.37 -6.48
C ASN A 68 6.89 23.00 -7.89
N GLU A 69 7.08 24.01 -8.76
CA GLU A 69 7.53 23.84 -10.15
C GLU A 69 8.90 23.15 -10.25
N ASP A 70 9.77 23.36 -9.26
CA ASP A 70 11.10 22.73 -9.15
C ASP A 70 11.06 21.34 -8.50
N ASN A 71 9.85 20.81 -8.31
CA ASN A 71 9.59 19.54 -7.64
C ASN A 71 10.03 19.50 -6.16
N SER A 72 10.19 20.65 -5.50
CA SER A 72 10.25 20.73 -4.05
C SER A 72 8.86 20.65 -3.44
N ILE A 73 8.77 20.26 -2.16
CA ILE A 73 7.52 20.24 -1.40
C ILE A 73 7.53 21.37 -0.37
N THR A 74 6.43 22.11 -0.31
CA THR A 74 6.16 23.06 0.78
C THR A 74 4.96 22.56 1.59
N THR A 75 5.14 22.40 2.89
CA THR A 75 4.04 22.16 3.84
C THR A 75 3.92 23.37 4.75
N LYS A 76 2.71 23.91 4.87
CA LYS A 76 2.38 25.04 5.76
C LYS A 76 1.26 24.62 6.70
N ASP A 77 1.40 24.92 7.99
CA ASP A 77 0.36 24.80 8.99
C ASP A 77 0.13 26.12 9.73
N ASN A 78 -1.01 26.24 10.39
CA ASN A 78 -1.35 27.36 11.26
C ASN A 78 -1.24 27.01 12.77
N GLY A 79 -0.38 26.05 13.11
CA GLY A 79 -0.12 25.61 14.47
C GLY A 79 0.62 26.64 15.33
N ARG A 80 1.16 26.21 16.47
CA ARG A 80 1.89 27.09 17.41
C ARG A 80 3.24 27.59 16.89
N GLY A 81 3.77 26.96 15.84
CA GLY A 81 5.15 27.16 15.37
C GLY A 81 6.19 26.47 16.25
N ILE A 82 7.22 25.90 15.64
CA ILE A 82 8.33 25.27 16.34
C ILE A 82 9.06 26.29 17.23
N PRO A 83 9.40 25.99 18.52
CA PRO A 83 10.16 26.90 19.35
C PRO A 83 11.50 27.30 18.72
N VAL A 84 11.85 28.58 18.81
CA VAL A 84 13.09 29.14 18.23
C VAL A 84 14.10 29.59 19.29
N ASP A 85 13.71 29.54 20.57
CA ASP A 85 14.57 29.90 21.69
C ASP A 85 15.79 28.98 21.79
N LEU A 86 16.80 29.47 22.49
CA LEU A 86 18.04 28.72 22.74
C LEU A 86 17.78 27.47 23.59
N HIS A 87 18.10 26.30 23.06
CA HIS A 87 18.03 25.04 23.80
C HIS A 87 19.18 24.96 24.81
N LYS A 88 18.86 24.99 26.11
CA LYS A 88 19.85 25.13 27.21
C LYS A 88 20.98 24.10 27.18
N LYS A 89 20.71 22.88 26.76
CA LYS A 89 21.69 21.79 26.77
C LYS A 89 22.57 21.80 25.49
N GLU A 90 21.95 22.07 24.35
CA GLU A 90 22.63 21.97 23.05
C GLU A 90 23.33 23.27 22.62
N GLY A 91 22.95 24.41 23.22
CA GLY A 91 23.54 25.72 22.91
C GLY A 91 23.19 26.31 21.55
N ILE A 92 22.24 25.72 20.83
CA ILE A 92 21.67 26.17 19.54
C ILE A 92 20.16 26.36 19.69
N SER A 93 19.49 26.92 18.68
CA SER A 93 18.03 27.11 18.72
C SER A 93 17.29 25.78 18.80
N ALA A 94 16.10 25.75 19.43
CA ALA A 94 15.27 24.56 19.49
C ALA A 94 14.85 24.12 18.06
N LEU A 95 14.61 25.05 17.13
CA LEU A 95 14.39 24.76 15.73
C LEU A 95 15.56 23.97 15.12
N GLU A 96 16.78 24.44 15.30
CA GLU A 96 17.97 23.75 14.79
C GLU A 96 18.15 22.38 15.43
N VAL A 97 17.88 22.23 16.72
CA VAL A 97 17.89 20.94 17.42
C VAL A 97 16.93 19.96 16.77
N VAL A 98 15.66 20.36 16.56
CA VAL A 98 14.63 19.50 15.94
C VAL A 98 14.99 19.13 14.50
N MET A 99 15.59 20.03 13.74
CA MET A 99 15.94 19.82 12.34
C MET A 99 17.22 18.99 12.13
N THR A 100 18.15 18.97 13.11
CA THR A 100 19.49 18.39 12.90
C THR A 100 19.84 17.24 13.86
N LYS A 101 19.10 17.07 14.96
CA LYS A 101 19.40 16.05 15.96
C LYS A 101 18.41 14.91 15.91
N ILE A 102 18.90 13.69 15.78
CA ILE A 102 18.10 12.48 15.89
C ILE A 102 17.72 12.24 17.36
N GLY A 103 16.46 11.90 17.60
CA GLY A 103 15.95 11.69 18.96
C GLY A 103 15.68 13.00 19.72
N ALA A 104 15.47 14.09 19.00
CA ALA A 104 15.09 15.38 19.55
C ALA A 104 13.66 15.79 19.14
N GLY A 105 12.88 16.34 20.06
CA GLY A 105 11.53 16.84 19.76
C GLY A 105 10.71 17.10 21.01
N GLY A 106 9.72 17.99 20.91
CA GLY A 106 8.79 18.33 22.00
C GLY A 106 7.80 17.21 22.34
N LYS A 107 7.70 16.19 21.52
CA LYS A 107 6.74 15.06 21.68
C LYS A 107 7.16 14.05 22.77
N PHE A 108 8.35 14.18 23.33
CA PHE A 108 8.79 13.44 24.54
C PHE A 108 8.19 14.02 25.82
N ASP A 109 7.65 15.25 25.77
CA ASP A 109 6.99 15.88 26.89
C ASP A 109 5.47 15.65 26.81
N LYS A 110 4.94 14.86 27.75
CA LYS A 110 3.51 14.49 27.82
C LYS A 110 2.58 15.65 28.16
N ASP A 111 3.12 16.72 28.78
CA ASP A 111 2.35 17.91 29.06
C ASP A 111 2.09 18.73 27.78
N SER A 112 3.01 18.65 26.82
CA SER A 112 2.92 19.34 25.52
C SER A 112 2.12 18.55 24.49
N TYR A 113 2.22 17.21 24.50
CA TYR A 113 1.50 16.31 23.56
C TYR A 113 1.04 15.05 24.29
N LYS A 114 -0.27 14.97 24.58
CA LYS A 114 -0.86 13.76 25.20
C LYS A 114 -0.86 12.56 24.26
N VAL A 115 -1.05 12.81 22.98
CA VAL A 115 -1.07 11.81 21.89
C VAL A 115 -0.36 12.42 20.70
N SER A 116 0.51 11.68 20.05
CA SER A 116 1.17 12.08 18.80
C SER A 116 1.48 10.87 17.92
N GLY A 117 1.55 11.08 16.61
CA GLY A 117 2.05 10.09 15.65
C GLY A 117 3.59 10.03 15.64
N GLY A 118 4.23 11.17 15.86
CA GLY A 118 5.68 11.30 15.92
C GLY A 118 6.25 10.93 17.28
N LEU A 119 6.82 9.73 17.42
CA LEU A 119 7.28 9.18 18.71
C LEU A 119 8.79 9.18 18.88
N HIS A 120 9.54 9.07 17.78
CA HIS A 120 10.97 8.80 17.84
C HIS A 120 11.84 10.06 17.74
N GLY A 121 11.24 11.23 17.49
CA GLY A 121 11.98 12.49 17.33
C GLY A 121 12.96 12.46 16.15
N VAL A 122 12.61 11.74 15.08
CA VAL A 122 13.51 11.56 13.92
C VAL A 122 12.94 12.06 12.61
N GLY A 123 11.62 12.20 12.45
CA GLY A 123 10.95 12.44 11.18
C GLY A 123 11.54 13.61 10.39
N VAL A 124 11.40 14.83 10.88
CA VAL A 124 11.85 16.03 10.15
C VAL A 124 13.39 16.10 10.03
N SER A 125 14.15 15.57 10.98
CA SER A 125 15.61 15.51 10.87
C SER A 125 16.07 14.51 9.80
N VAL A 126 15.28 13.43 9.57
CA VAL A 126 15.49 12.50 8.45
C VAL A 126 15.16 13.17 7.12
N VAL A 127 14.03 13.92 7.04
CA VAL A 127 13.71 14.71 5.83
C VAL A 127 14.84 15.68 5.51
N ASN A 128 15.35 16.42 6.49
CA ASN A 128 16.48 17.32 6.31
C ASN A 128 17.75 16.58 5.85
N ALA A 129 18.06 15.45 6.47
CA ALA A 129 19.23 14.63 6.09
C ALA A 129 19.17 14.13 4.65
N LEU A 130 17.98 13.80 4.15
CA LEU A 130 17.76 13.23 2.82
C LEU A 130 17.36 14.27 1.76
N SER A 131 17.39 15.56 2.11
CA SER A 131 17.16 16.68 1.21
C SER A 131 18.48 17.33 0.81
N ASN A 132 18.61 17.74 -0.45
CA ASN A 132 19.74 18.58 -0.88
C ASN A 132 19.62 19.99 -0.31
N HIS A 133 18.39 20.50 -0.16
CA HIS A 133 18.07 21.78 0.46
C HIS A 133 16.78 21.69 1.27
N LEU A 134 16.76 22.31 2.45
CA LEU A 134 15.56 22.47 3.26
C LEU A 134 15.53 23.87 3.85
N LYS A 135 14.36 24.52 3.80
CA LYS A 135 14.07 25.79 4.45
C LYS A 135 12.94 25.62 5.44
N ALA A 136 13.14 26.07 6.68
CA ALA A 136 12.12 26.17 7.70
C ALA A 136 11.83 27.64 8.00
N SER A 137 10.56 28.04 7.90
CA SER A 137 10.07 29.35 8.31
C SER A 137 9.04 29.16 9.43
N VAL A 138 9.24 29.82 10.55
CA VAL A 138 8.38 29.69 11.75
C VAL A 138 7.78 31.03 12.09
N HIS A 139 6.46 31.09 12.14
CA HIS A 139 5.69 32.23 12.60
C HIS A 139 5.36 32.06 14.07
N ARG A 140 6.06 32.82 14.94
CA ARG A 140 5.94 32.66 16.38
C ARG A 140 6.35 33.93 17.11
N ASP A 141 5.66 34.25 18.21
CA ASP A 141 5.94 35.37 19.09
C ASP A 141 6.00 36.73 18.35
N GLY A 142 5.09 36.90 17.37
CA GLY A 142 4.97 38.13 16.58
C GLY A 142 6.03 38.30 15.48
N LYS A 143 6.83 37.29 15.21
CA LYS A 143 7.92 37.35 14.26
C LYS A 143 7.91 36.16 13.30
N VAL A 144 8.56 36.36 12.14
CA VAL A 144 8.94 35.29 11.20
C VAL A 144 10.40 34.94 11.42
N TRP A 145 10.66 33.69 11.70
CA TRP A 145 11.99 33.13 11.90
C TRP A 145 12.34 32.20 10.76
N GLU A 146 13.55 32.27 10.23
CA GLU A 146 13.99 31.41 9.13
C GLU A 146 15.35 30.77 9.42
N GLN A 147 15.50 29.54 8.94
CA GLN A 147 16.76 28.82 8.88
C GLN A 147 16.77 27.89 7.68
N GLU A 148 17.91 27.80 7.00
CA GLU A 148 18.11 26.92 5.86
C GLU A 148 19.19 25.88 6.14
N TYR A 149 19.05 24.76 5.43
CA TYR A 149 19.88 23.58 5.62
C TYR A 149 20.28 22.98 4.28
N GLU A 150 21.48 22.40 4.23
CA GLU A 150 21.95 21.61 3.10
C GLU A 150 22.37 20.23 3.60
N ARG A 151 21.71 19.17 3.12
CA ARG A 151 22.01 17.77 3.48
C ARG A 151 22.09 17.54 4.99
N GLY A 152 21.17 18.10 5.73
CA GLY A 152 21.07 17.97 7.18
C GLY A 152 21.93 18.93 7.99
N LYS A 153 22.71 19.81 7.38
CA LYS A 153 23.58 20.79 8.06
C LYS A 153 22.99 22.18 7.94
N SER A 154 22.94 22.94 9.04
CA SER A 154 22.50 24.32 9.01
C SER A 154 23.49 25.20 8.24
N LEU A 155 22.96 26.09 7.39
CA LEU A 155 23.77 27.04 6.64
C LEU A 155 24.10 28.28 7.46
N TYR A 156 23.21 28.65 8.37
CA TYR A 156 23.36 29.79 9.27
C TYR A 156 22.45 29.60 10.51
N PRO A 157 22.72 30.25 11.62
CA PRO A 157 21.84 30.22 12.80
C PRO A 157 20.47 30.83 12.48
N VAL A 158 19.42 30.38 13.20
CA VAL A 158 18.07 30.94 13.05
C VAL A 158 18.08 32.46 13.15
N LYS A 159 17.38 33.13 12.25
CA LYS A 159 17.29 34.60 12.20
C LYS A 159 15.84 35.06 12.04
N SER A 160 15.50 36.18 12.67
CA SER A 160 14.24 36.89 12.42
C SER A 160 14.34 37.65 11.09
N VAL A 161 13.35 37.45 10.22
CA VAL A 161 13.32 38.07 8.88
C VAL A 161 12.15 39.02 8.70
N GLY A 162 11.20 39.05 9.65
CA GLY A 162 10.02 39.94 9.58
C GLY A 162 9.14 39.81 10.81
N GLU A 163 8.05 40.58 10.79
CA GLU A 163 6.96 40.51 11.78
C GLU A 163 5.83 39.67 11.20
N SER A 164 5.05 39.00 12.07
CA SER A 164 3.88 38.21 11.69
C SER A 164 2.80 38.30 12.73
N THR A 165 1.57 38.41 12.28
CA THR A 165 0.38 38.29 13.14
C THR A 165 -0.16 36.87 13.21
N GLU A 166 0.35 35.97 12.33
CA GLU A 166 -0.01 34.57 12.26
C GLU A 166 0.96 33.72 13.08
N THR A 167 0.53 32.53 13.44
CA THR A 167 1.39 31.46 13.98
C THR A 167 1.41 30.28 13.01
N GLY A 168 2.46 29.46 13.07
CA GLY A 168 2.55 28.25 12.26
C GLY A 168 3.98 27.90 11.84
N THR A 169 4.09 26.81 11.12
CA THR A 169 5.36 26.34 10.56
C THR A 169 5.22 26.15 9.05
N ILE A 170 6.24 26.57 8.31
CA ILE A 170 6.38 26.33 6.87
C ILE A 170 7.69 25.58 6.66
N VAL A 171 7.63 24.40 6.10
CA VAL A 171 8.81 23.60 5.71
C VAL A 171 8.80 23.41 4.21
N THR A 172 9.85 23.85 3.54
CA THR A 172 10.08 23.58 2.13
C THR A 172 11.34 22.74 1.98
N PHE A 173 11.25 21.61 1.30
CA PHE A 173 12.40 20.74 1.08
C PHE A 173 12.47 20.23 -0.36
N HIS A 174 13.68 19.97 -0.82
CA HIS A 174 13.95 19.36 -2.12
C HIS A 174 14.73 18.05 -1.89
N PRO A 175 14.25 16.89 -2.36
CA PRO A 175 14.93 15.60 -2.19
C PRO A 175 16.33 15.60 -2.78
N ASP A 176 17.26 14.87 -2.15
CA ASP A 176 18.63 14.72 -2.67
C ASP A 176 18.67 13.63 -3.75
N ASP A 177 18.95 14.01 -4.99
CA ASP A 177 19.09 13.15 -6.17
C ASP A 177 20.20 12.10 -6.03
N LYS A 178 21.15 12.32 -5.12
CA LYS A 178 22.21 11.35 -4.78
C LYS A 178 21.71 10.19 -3.92
N ILE A 179 20.57 10.37 -3.26
CA ILE A 179 19.91 9.33 -2.45
C ILE A 179 18.79 8.68 -3.27
N PHE A 180 17.90 9.51 -3.85
CA PHE A 180 16.77 9.05 -4.65
C PHE A 180 17.16 8.96 -6.12
N THR A 181 17.92 7.91 -6.44
CA THR A 181 18.52 7.75 -7.78
C THR A 181 17.54 7.24 -8.85
N GLN A 182 16.39 6.70 -8.44
CA GLN A 182 15.37 6.20 -9.37
C GLN A 182 14.46 7.32 -9.86
N THR A 183 13.97 8.16 -8.95
CA THR A 183 13.15 9.32 -9.22
C THR A 183 13.16 10.27 -8.04
N ILE A 184 13.02 11.56 -8.33
CA ILE A 184 12.75 12.62 -7.35
C ILE A 184 11.36 13.25 -7.58
N GLU A 185 10.57 12.72 -8.55
CA GLU A 185 9.26 13.26 -8.89
C GLU A 185 8.17 12.76 -7.94
N PHE A 186 7.43 13.70 -7.35
CA PHE A 186 6.29 13.40 -6.51
C PHE A 186 5.04 13.15 -7.34
N SER A 187 4.27 12.12 -6.97
CA SER A 187 2.95 11.85 -7.52
C SER A 187 1.88 12.67 -6.79
N TYR A 188 1.19 13.54 -7.52
CA TYR A 188 0.07 14.31 -6.98
C TYR A 188 -1.01 13.40 -6.41
N GLU A 189 -1.42 12.38 -7.18
CA GLU A 189 -2.47 11.44 -6.79
C GLU A 189 -2.14 10.70 -5.48
N THR A 190 -0.91 10.21 -5.35
CA THR A 190 -0.45 9.54 -4.13
C THR A 190 -0.55 10.45 -2.90
N LEU A 191 -0.12 11.71 -3.03
CA LEU A 191 -0.19 12.68 -1.95
C LEU A 191 -1.62 13.13 -1.67
N ALA A 192 -2.44 13.38 -2.71
CA ALA A 192 -3.84 13.77 -2.57
C ALA A 192 -4.66 12.70 -1.83
N ASN A 193 -4.45 11.42 -2.16
CA ASN A 193 -5.09 10.30 -1.46
C ASN A 193 -4.72 10.26 0.03
N ARG A 194 -3.46 10.53 0.38
CA ARG A 194 -3.04 10.59 1.78
C ARG A 194 -3.62 11.81 2.50
N MET A 195 -3.71 12.97 1.86
CA MET A 195 -4.33 14.17 2.44
C MET A 195 -5.81 13.96 2.69
N ARG A 196 -6.52 13.33 1.77
CA ARG A 196 -7.92 12.92 1.92
C ARG A 196 -8.11 11.97 3.11
N GLU A 197 -7.29 10.94 3.22
CA GLU A 197 -7.30 10.00 4.35
C GLU A 197 -7.11 10.73 5.70
N LEU A 198 -6.13 11.64 5.78
CA LEU A 198 -5.84 12.42 6.98
C LEU A 198 -6.99 13.37 7.35
N SER A 199 -7.72 13.94 6.38
CA SER A 199 -8.88 14.79 6.67
C SER A 199 -10.02 14.01 7.32
N TYR A 200 -10.25 12.76 6.92
CA TYR A 200 -11.23 11.89 7.56
C TYR A 200 -10.82 11.45 8.98
N LEU A 201 -9.53 11.24 9.20
CA LEU A 201 -8.99 10.85 10.52
C LEU A 201 -8.94 12.01 11.51
N ASN A 202 -9.00 13.27 11.01
CA ASN A 202 -8.90 14.49 11.80
C ASN A 202 -10.08 15.41 11.48
N LYS A 203 -11.23 15.06 12.02
CA LYS A 203 -12.48 15.80 11.88
C LYS A 203 -12.31 17.28 12.16
N GLY A 204 -12.78 18.15 11.25
CA GLY A 204 -12.70 19.60 11.37
C GLY A 204 -11.38 20.21 10.91
N VAL A 205 -10.40 19.43 10.44
CA VAL A 205 -9.14 19.93 9.87
C VAL A 205 -9.28 20.07 8.35
N THR A 206 -8.92 21.24 7.83
CA THR A 206 -8.85 21.49 6.38
C THR A 206 -7.45 21.20 5.87
N ILE A 207 -7.34 20.33 4.89
CA ILE A 207 -6.05 19.98 4.26
C ILE A 207 -6.16 20.27 2.76
N SER A 208 -5.27 21.11 2.23
CA SER A 208 -5.18 21.38 0.80
C SER A 208 -3.94 20.75 0.18
N ILE A 209 -4.04 20.37 -1.10
CA ILE A 209 -2.88 20.02 -1.91
C ILE A 209 -2.94 20.76 -3.24
N THR A 210 -1.82 21.33 -3.66
CA THR A 210 -1.70 22.09 -4.92
C THR A 210 -0.47 21.61 -5.68
N ASP A 211 -0.63 21.25 -6.96
CA ASP A 211 0.47 20.96 -7.88
C ASP A 211 0.73 22.15 -8.80
N ARG A 212 1.85 22.84 -8.58
CA ARG A 212 2.26 24.00 -9.40
C ARG A 212 2.95 23.60 -10.71
N ARG A 213 3.22 22.33 -10.92
CA ARG A 213 3.82 21.81 -12.16
C ARG A 213 2.78 21.69 -13.28
N GLN A 214 1.50 21.57 -12.90
CA GLN A 214 0.40 21.33 -13.84
C GLN A 214 -0.69 22.39 -13.70
N LYS A 215 -1.30 22.73 -14.82
CA LYS A 215 -2.44 23.65 -14.87
C LYS A 215 -3.64 22.96 -15.51
N ASP A 216 -4.83 23.27 -15.01
CA ASP A 216 -6.08 22.84 -15.60
C ASP A 216 -6.39 23.60 -16.91
N GLU A 217 -7.53 23.28 -17.56
CA GLU A 217 -7.97 23.92 -18.80
C GLU A 217 -8.27 25.43 -18.64
N GLU A 218 -8.52 25.90 -17.42
CA GLU A 218 -8.78 27.29 -17.09
C GLU A 218 -7.48 28.08 -16.78
N GLY A 219 -6.35 27.38 -16.70
CA GLY A 219 -5.03 27.94 -16.40
C GLY A 219 -4.71 28.07 -14.91
N ASN A 220 -5.53 27.51 -14.03
CA ASN A 220 -5.27 27.40 -12.59
C ASN A 220 -4.39 26.21 -12.31
N PHE A 221 -3.64 26.25 -11.20
CA PHE A 221 -2.91 25.07 -10.72
C PHE A 221 -3.89 23.97 -10.28
N VAL A 222 -3.53 22.72 -10.55
CA VAL A 222 -4.29 21.57 -10.06
C VAL A 222 -4.30 21.60 -8.53
N SER A 223 -5.48 21.67 -7.92
CA SER A 223 -5.62 21.79 -6.47
C SER A 223 -6.88 21.10 -5.97
N GLU A 224 -6.77 20.44 -4.82
CA GLU A 224 -7.91 19.86 -4.09
C GLU A 224 -7.87 20.30 -2.63
N VAL A 225 -9.06 20.44 -2.04
CA VAL A 225 -9.24 20.75 -0.61
C VAL A 225 -10.06 19.64 0.02
N PHE A 226 -9.55 19.05 1.09
CA PHE A 226 -10.18 17.99 1.86
C PHE A 226 -10.60 18.50 3.23
N TYR A 227 -11.84 18.21 3.60
CA TYR A 227 -12.42 18.54 4.88
C TYR A 227 -13.50 17.53 5.23
N SER A 228 -13.63 17.14 6.47
CA SER A 228 -14.67 16.23 6.94
C SER A 228 -15.28 16.68 8.25
N ASP A 229 -16.61 16.75 8.28
CA ASP A 229 -17.39 17.01 9.50
C ASP A 229 -17.76 15.73 10.26
N GLU A 230 -17.95 14.62 9.52
CA GLU A 230 -18.38 13.35 10.10
C GLU A 230 -17.22 12.36 10.32
N GLY A 231 -16.00 12.69 9.84
CA GLY A 231 -14.79 11.91 10.11
C GLY A 231 -14.85 10.48 9.56
N LEU A 232 -14.70 9.48 10.42
CA LEU A 232 -14.67 8.07 10.01
C LEU A 232 -15.96 7.59 9.34
N LYS A 233 -17.11 8.22 9.59
CA LYS A 233 -18.35 7.88 8.86
C LYS A 233 -18.24 8.20 7.37
N GLU A 234 -17.74 9.39 7.04
CA GLU A 234 -17.49 9.78 5.65
C GLU A 234 -16.43 8.89 5.02
N PHE A 235 -15.41 8.55 5.78
CA PHE A 235 -14.37 7.66 5.30
C PHE A 235 -14.90 6.27 4.94
N VAL A 236 -15.75 5.67 5.78
CA VAL A 236 -16.39 4.38 5.45
C VAL A 236 -17.28 4.52 4.22
N ARG A 237 -18.07 5.60 4.08
CA ARG A 237 -18.88 5.84 2.88
C ARG A 237 -18.02 5.97 1.62
N PHE A 238 -16.88 6.65 1.73
CA PHE A 238 -15.92 6.76 0.64
C PHE A 238 -15.34 5.40 0.22
N LEU A 239 -14.94 4.57 1.20
CA LEU A 239 -14.42 3.23 0.95
C LEU A 239 -15.46 2.28 0.36
N ASP A 240 -16.71 2.45 0.78
CA ASP A 240 -17.83 1.57 0.39
C ASP A 240 -18.61 2.09 -0.82
N SER A 241 -18.20 3.23 -1.40
CA SER A 241 -18.90 3.93 -2.49
C SER A 241 -19.19 3.06 -3.72
N ASN A 242 -18.40 1.99 -3.92
CA ASN A 242 -18.52 1.06 -5.05
C ASN A 242 -19.19 -0.27 -4.66
N ARG A 243 -19.84 -0.34 -3.49
CA ARG A 243 -20.52 -1.54 -2.97
C ARG A 243 -21.95 -1.22 -2.60
N GLU A 244 -22.83 -2.22 -2.71
CA GLU A 244 -24.23 -2.08 -2.28
C GLU A 244 -24.36 -2.29 -0.78
N PRO A 245 -24.72 -1.25 0.02
CA PRO A 245 -24.86 -1.36 1.45
C PRO A 245 -26.11 -2.19 1.83
N LEU A 246 -25.99 -3.04 2.84
CA LEU A 246 -27.12 -3.80 3.39
C LEU A 246 -27.91 -3.03 4.43
N ILE A 247 -27.27 -2.09 5.11
CA ILE A 247 -27.88 -1.18 6.10
C ILE A 247 -27.73 0.26 5.61
N LYS A 248 -28.69 1.12 5.96
CA LYS A 248 -28.74 2.50 5.41
C LYS A 248 -27.66 3.42 5.96
N GLU A 249 -27.38 3.30 7.25
CA GLU A 249 -26.49 4.20 7.96
C GLU A 249 -25.19 3.49 8.35
N VAL A 250 -24.08 4.24 8.29
CA VAL A 250 -22.80 3.78 8.82
C VAL A 250 -22.92 3.70 10.35
N ILE A 251 -22.62 2.55 10.92
CA ILE A 251 -22.49 2.35 12.37
C ILE A 251 -21.25 3.10 12.82
N SER A 252 -21.43 4.11 13.67
CA SER A 252 -20.32 4.88 14.23
C SER A 252 -20.35 4.77 15.75
N MET A 253 -19.21 4.48 16.31
CA MET A 253 -19.03 4.23 17.73
C MET A 253 -17.79 4.95 18.24
N GLU A 254 -17.96 5.77 19.28
CA GLU A 254 -16.87 6.45 19.96
C GLU A 254 -16.91 6.12 21.46
N GLY A 255 -15.80 5.79 22.05
CA GLY A 255 -15.71 5.46 23.48
C GLY A 255 -14.27 5.43 23.97
N GLU A 256 -14.13 5.29 25.28
CA GLU A 256 -12.84 5.20 25.95
C GLU A 256 -12.82 4.04 26.93
N LYS A 257 -11.76 3.26 26.93
CA LYS A 257 -11.49 2.21 27.92
C LYS A 257 -10.03 2.23 28.35
N ASN A 258 -9.82 2.18 29.65
CA ASN A 258 -8.49 2.23 30.27
C ASN A 258 -7.63 3.43 29.82
N GLY A 259 -8.24 4.59 29.57
CA GLY A 259 -7.56 5.77 29.08
C GLY A 259 -7.18 5.72 27.58
N ILE A 260 -7.74 4.76 26.82
CA ILE A 260 -7.53 4.61 25.39
C ILE A 260 -8.81 5.01 24.65
N PRO A 261 -8.84 6.17 23.97
CA PRO A 261 -9.92 6.50 23.06
C PRO A 261 -9.98 5.54 21.88
N VAL A 262 -11.18 5.04 21.59
CA VAL A 262 -11.47 4.10 20.51
C VAL A 262 -12.59 4.67 19.67
N GLU A 263 -12.35 4.85 18.39
CA GLU A 263 -13.34 5.26 17.40
C GLU A 263 -13.45 4.17 16.34
N VAL A 264 -14.67 3.78 16.01
CA VAL A 264 -14.96 2.77 14.99
C VAL A 264 -16.11 3.26 14.13
N ALA A 265 -15.93 3.18 12.82
CA ALA A 265 -17.01 3.30 11.86
C ALA A 265 -17.06 2.05 10.99
N MET A 266 -18.27 1.52 10.72
CA MET A 266 -18.41 0.31 9.92
C MET A 266 -19.76 0.23 9.20
N ILE A 267 -19.79 -0.52 8.11
CA ILE A 267 -21.00 -0.84 7.34
C ILE A 267 -20.90 -2.27 6.82
N TYR A 268 -22.06 -2.92 6.69
CA TYR A 268 -22.18 -4.20 5.99
C TYR A 268 -22.72 -4.00 4.59
N ASN A 269 -22.13 -4.67 3.63
CA ASN A 269 -22.48 -4.61 2.20
C ASN A 269 -22.68 -6.01 1.60
N SER A 270 -23.11 -6.06 0.34
CA SER A 270 -23.40 -7.30 -0.37
C SER A 270 -22.17 -8.10 -0.79
N SER A 271 -20.95 -7.55 -0.67
CA SER A 271 -19.71 -8.21 -1.08
C SER A 271 -19.33 -9.43 -0.22
N TYR A 272 -18.36 -10.19 -0.67
CA TYR A 272 -17.85 -11.39 0.00
C TYR A 272 -16.49 -11.16 0.67
N THR A 273 -15.98 -9.93 0.62
CA THR A 273 -14.66 -9.55 1.11
C THR A 273 -14.76 -8.77 2.42
N GLU A 274 -13.75 -8.94 3.28
CA GLU A 274 -13.50 -8.12 4.46
C GLU A 274 -12.63 -6.92 4.03
N ASN A 275 -13.03 -5.69 4.37
CA ASN A 275 -12.30 -4.47 4.11
C ASN A 275 -12.08 -3.72 5.43
N LEU A 276 -10.98 -4.03 6.13
CA LEU A 276 -10.65 -3.46 7.43
C LEU A 276 -9.42 -2.56 7.36
N HIS A 277 -9.58 -1.33 7.83
CA HIS A 277 -8.50 -0.37 7.97
C HIS A 277 -8.29 -0.02 9.43
N SER A 278 -7.04 0.03 9.87
CA SER A 278 -6.71 0.26 11.27
C SER A 278 -5.65 1.34 11.44
N TYR A 279 -5.89 2.22 12.41
CA TYR A 279 -5.08 3.41 12.66
C TYR A 279 -4.72 3.54 14.13
N VAL A 280 -3.49 3.98 14.38
CA VAL A 280 -2.99 4.33 15.71
C VAL A 280 -2.40 5.73 15.62
N ASN A 281 -2.97 6.72 16.34
CA ASN A 281 -2.51 8.11 16.28
C ASN A 281 -2.40 8.63 14.83
N ASN A 282 -3.40 8.33 13.99
CA ASN A 282 -3.49 8.64 12.56
C ASN A 282 -2.48 7.91 11.65
N ILE A 283 -1.67 7.01 12.18
CA ILE A 283 -0.75 6.17 11.42
C ILE A 283 -1.49 4.94 10.93
N ASN A 284 -1.41 4.66 9.64
CA ASN A 284 -1.98 3.46 9.03
C ASN A 284 -1.16 2.22 9.42
N THR A 285 -1.79 1.31 10.19
CA THR A 285 -1.18 0.04 10.59
C THR A 285 -1.64 -1.08 9.67
N HIS A 286 -1.14 -1.09 8.45
CA HIS A 286 -1.60 -2.03 7.41
C HIS A 286 -1.33 -3.51 7.74
N GLU A 287 -0.36 -3.82 8.60
CA GLU A 287 -0.15 -5.16 9.16
C GLU A 287 -1.03 -5.42 10.42
N GLY A 288 -1.89 -4.46 10.78
CA GLY A 288 -2.80 -4.56 11.91
C GLY A 288 -2.11 -4.41 13.27
N GLY A 289 -2.38 -5.34 14.16
CA GLY A 289 -1.84 -5.35 15.52
C GLY A 289 -2.93 -5.58 16.58
N THR A 290 -2.59 -5.27 17.82
CA THR A 290 -3.42 -5.58 18.99
C THR A 290 -4.79 -4.88 18.98
N HIS A 291 -4.89 -3.65 18.45
CA HIS A 291 -6.15 -2.92 18.32
C HIS A 291 -7.10 -3.60 17.30
N LEU A 292 -6.58 -4.03 16.15
CA LEU A 292 -7.36 -4.77 15.14
C LEU A 292 -7.81 -6.13 15.68
N SER A 293 -6.93 -6.85 16.37
CA SER A 293 -7.27 -8.12 17.03
C SER A 293 -8.35 -7.91 18.12
N GLY A 294 -8.27 -6.80 18.87
CA GLY A 294 -9.28 -6.39 19.85
C GLY A 294 -10.64 -6.12 19.20
N PHE A 295 -10.65 -5.38 18.09
CA PHE A 295 -11.87 -5.11 17.32
C PHE A 295 -12.51 -6.42 16.82
N ARG A 296 -11.75 -7.28 16.14
CA ARG A 296 -12.23 -8.57 15.61
C ARG A 296 -12.86 -9.43 16.72
N ARG A 297 -12.23 -9.45 17.89
CA ARG A 297 -12.76 -10.17 19.06
C ARG A 297 -14.06 -9.56 19.58
N GLY A 298 -14.08 -8.23 19.81
CA GLY A 298 -15.26 -7.51 20.29
C GLY A 298 -16.44 -7.66 19.35
N LEU A 299 -16.25 -7.45 18.05
CA LEU A 299 -17.25 -7.63 17.01
C LEU A 299 -17.84 -9.04 17.02
N THR A 300 -16.98 -10.06 16.91
CA THR A 300 -17.39 -11.47 16.82
C THR A 300 -18.16 -11.91 18.07
N THR A 301 -17.63 -11.58 19.25
CA THR A 301 -18.26 -11.99 20.52
C THR A 301 -19.62 -11.34 20.69
N THR A 302 -19.76 -10.05 20.36
CA THR A 302 -21.00 -9.30 20.53
C THR A 302 -22.08 -9.77 19.56
N LEU A 303 -21.75 -9.87 18.27
CA LEU A 303 -22.69 -10.34 17.25
C LEU A 303 -23.12 -11.79 17.50
N LYS A 304 -22.20 -12.67 17.91
CA LYS A 304 -22.52 -14.05 18.26
C LYS A 304 -23.49 -14.11 19.46
N LYS A 305 -23.19 -13.35 20.52
CA LYS A 305 -24.06 -13.27 21.69
C LYS A 305 -25.48 -12.77 21.35
N TYR A 306 -25.57 -11.75 20.50
CA TYR A 306 -26.83 -11.22 20.02
C TYR A 306 -27.59 -12.25 19.18
N ALA A 307 -26.92 -12.91 18.24
CA ALA A 307 -27.52 -13.93 17.38
C ALA A 307 -28.02 -15.17 18.16
N ASP A 308 -27.27 -15.58 19.18
CA ASP A 308 -27.68 -16.66 20.10
C ASP A 308 -28.91 -16.23 20.95
N SER A 309 -28.86 -15.04 21.57
CA SER A 309 -29.95 -14.57 22.44
C SER A 309 -31.25 -14.28 21.69
N SER A 310 -31.16 -13.87 20.40
CA SER A 310 -32.33 -13.65 19.54
C SER A 310 -32.89 -14.94 18.92
N GLY A 311 -32.27 -16.11 19.15
CA GLY A 311 -32.69 -17.40 18.58
C GLY A 311 -32.45 -17.53 17.07
N MET A 312 -31.74 -16.62 16.46
CA MET A 312 -31.50 -16.62 15.01
C MET A 312 -30.57 -17.77 14.59
N LEU A 313 -29.69 -18.24 15.47
CA LEU A 313 -28.78 -19.36 15.22
C LEU A 313 -29.37 -20.73 15.53
N ASP A 314 -30.56 -20.86 16.17
CA ASP A 314 -31.16 -22.13 16.57
C ASP A 314 -31.37 -23.13 15.43
N LYS A 315 -31.56 -22.61 14.21
CA LYS A 315 -31.79 -23.44 13.01
C LYS A 315 -30.51 -23.74 12.24
N VAL A 316 -29.37 -23.14 12.63
CA VAL A 316 -28.09 -23.32 11.97
C VAL A 316 -27.43 -24.61 12.49
N LYS A 317 -27.19 -25.57 11.58
CA LYS A 317 -26.67 -26.91 11.94
C LYS A 317 -25.14 -27.03 11.81
N PHE A 318 -24.43 -25.93 11.67
CA PHE A 318 -22.98 -25.87 11.52
C PHE A 318 -22.42 -24.74 12.38
N GLU A 319 -21.15 -24.81 12.69
CA GLU A 319 -20.46 -23.79 13.48
C GLU A 319 -20.30 -22.51 12.68
N VAL A 320 -20.64 -21.37 13.29
CA VAL A 320 -20.36 -20.02 12.75
C VAL A 320 -19.00 -19.60 13.26
N ALA A 321 -18.06 -19.40 12.34
CA ALA A 321 -16.69 -18.99 12.64
C ALA A 321 -16.56 -17.47 12.74
N GLY A 322 -15.47 -17.00 13.37
CA GLY A 322 -15.20 -15.56 13.50
C GLY A 322 -15.14 -14.80 12.17
N ASP A 323 -14.71 -15.46 11.11
CA ASP A 323 -14.61 -14.90 9.77
C ASP A 323 -15.97 -14.62 9.12
N ASP A 324 -16.97 -15.45 9.41
CA ASP A 324 -18.32 -15.27 8.87
C ASP A 324 -18.94 -13.94 9.33
N PHE A 325 -18.51 -13.42 10.50
CA PHE A 325 -18.95 -12.13 11.03
C PHE A 325 -18.31 -10.93 10.32
N ARG A 326 -17.31 -11.15 9.49
CA ARG A 326 -16.56 -10.10 8.80
C ARG A 326 -16.73 -10.10 7.27
N GLU A 327 -17.42 -11.10 6.73
CA GLU A 327 -17.75 -11.14 5.31
C GLU A 327 -18.72 -10.00 4.95
N GLY A 328 -18.34 -9.19 3.95
CA GLY A 328 -19.08 -8.00 3.53
C GLY A 328 -18.99 -6.84 4.52
N LEU A 329 -18.01 -6.84 5.43
CA LEU A 329 -17.77 -5.76 6.37
C LEU A 329 -16.73 -4.79 5.81
N THR A 330 -17.08 -3.51 5.69
CA THR A 330 -16.13 -2.41 5.59
C THR A 330 -16.07 -1.70 6.95
N ALA A 331 -14.89 -1.61 7.57
CA ALA A 331 -14.73 -0.95 8.85
C ALA A 331 -13.38 -0.24 9.00
N ILE A 332 -13.41 0.84 9.78
CA ILE A 332 -12.23 1.61 10.17
C ILE A 332 -12.16 1.63 11.68
N ILE A 333 -10.99 1.33 12.21
CA ILE A 333 -10.68 1.37 13.65
C ILE A 333 -9.58 2.39 13.86
N SER A 334 -9.84 3.42 14.65
CA SER A 334 -8.86 4.42 15.07
C SER A 334 -8.74 4.41 16.59
N VAL A 335 -7.49 4.30 17.08
CA VAL A 335 -7.19 4.37 18.51
C VAL A 335 -6.18 5.47 18.77
N LYS A 336 -6.30 6.13 19.93
CA LYS A 336 -5.33 7.11 20.40
C LYS A 336 -4.57 6.50 21.59
N VAL A 337 -3.28 6.28 21.41
CA VAL A 337 -2.41 5.61 22.39
C VAL A 337 -1.29 6.57 22.78
N GLY A 338 -1.11 6.85 24.06
CA GLY A 338 -0.09 7.79 24.54
C GLY A 338 1.35 7.29 24.34
N GLU A 339 1.57 5.99 24.46
CA GLU A 339 2.90 5.34 24.26
C GLU A 339 2.74 4.11 23.35
N PRO A 340 2.51 4.29 22.03
CA PRO A 340 2.36 3.15 21.15
C PRO A 340 3.72 2.47 20.90
N GLN A 341 3.69 1.14 20.95
CA GLN A 341 4.84 0.27 20.67
C GLN A 341 4.59 -0.41 19.32
N PHE A 342 5.37 -0.03 18.32
CA PHE A 342 5.26 -0.60 16.97
C PHE A 342 6.34 -1.65 16.72
N GLU A 343 6.02 -2.62 15.88
CA GLU A 343 7.02 -3.55 15.33
C GLU A 343 7.79 -2.83 14.21
N GLY A 344 8.92 -2.17 14.56
CA GLY A 344 9.79 -1.49 13.60
C GLY A 344 9.49 0.01 13.37
N GLN A 345 10.40 0.67 12.65
CA GLN A 345 10.39 2.12 12.41
C GLN A 345 9.26 2.56 11.47
N THR A 346 8.86 1.71 10.55
CA THR A 346 7.76 1.98 9.59
C THR A 346 6.37 1.97 10.21
N LYS A 347 6.26 1.62 11.51
CA LYS A 347 5.03 1.69 12.34
C LYS A 347 3.85 0.90 11.78
N THR A 348 4.11 -0.19 11.07
CA THR A 348 3.09 -0.95 10.32
C THR A 348 2.18 -1.79 11.19
N LYS A 349 2.63 -2.15 12.42
CA LYS A 349 1.91 -3.05 13.33
C LYS A 349 2.04 -2.61 14.79
N LEU A 350 0.91 -2.56 15.51
CA LEU A 350 0.88 -2.20 16.94
C LEU A 350 1.09 -3.43 17.83
N GLY A 351 2.02 -3.32 18.80
CA GLY A 351 2.38 -4.39 19.73
C GLY A 351 1.77 -4.29 21.14
N ASN A 352 1.24 -3.16 21.57
CA ASN A 352 0.71 -2.90 22.90
C ASN A 352 -0.37 -3.90 23.32
N ARG A 353 -0.10 -4.83 24.25
CA ARG A 353 -1.03 -5.91 24.63
C ARG A 353 -2.31 -5.39 25.30
N GLU A 354 -2.22 -4.34 26.11
CA GLU A 354 -3.33 -3.71 26.82
C GLU A 354 -4.39 -3.13 25.90
N VAL A 355 -3.99 -2.68 24.71
CA VAL A 355 -4.88 -2.09 23.70
C VAL A 355 -5.90 -3.10 23.19
N SER A 356 -5.52 -4.37 23.01
CA SER A 356 -6.44 -5.41 22.55
C SER A 356 -7.64 -5.60 23.49
N SER A 357 -7.40 -5.60 24.80
CA SER A 357 -8.49 -5.73 25.79
C SER A 357 -9.35 -4.48 25.83
N ALA A 358 -8.76 -3.30 25.81
CA ALA A 358 -9.47 -2.02 25.83
C ALA A 358 -10.40 -1.89 24.61
N VAL A 359 -9.89 -2.14 23.42
CA VAL A 359 -10.68 -2.08 22.17
C VAL A 359 -11.78 -3.12 22.17
N SER A 360 -11.49 -4.37 22.58
CA SER A 360 -12.50 -5.42 22.62
C SER A 360 -13.67 -5.09 23.55
N GLN A 361 -13.38 -4.52 24.72
CA GLN A 361 -14.41 -4.09 25.67
C GLN A 361 -15.21 -2.90 25.15
N ALA A 362 -14.54 -1.87 24.63
CA ALA A 362 -15.19 -0.68 24.07
C ALA A 362 -16.13 -1.06 22.92
N VAL A 363 -15.66 -1.86 21.97
CA VAL A 363 -16.45 -2.33 20.82
C VAL A 363 -17.63 -3.16 21.29
N SER A 364 -17.42 -4.09 22.26
CA SER A 364 -18.50 -4.94 22.75
C SER A 364 -19.62 -4.13 23.41
N GLU A 365 -19.28 -3.13 24.20
CA GLU A 365 -20.27 -2.28 24.86
C GLU A 365 -21.03 -1.41 23.85
N MET A 366 -20.30 -0.70 22.98
CA MET A 366 -20.90 0.22 22.01
C MET A 366 -21.77 -0.54 20.99
N LEU A 367 -21.27 -1.67 20.48
CA LEU A 367 -22.01 -2.47 19.51
C LEU A 367 -23.24 -3.16 20.13
N THR A 368 -23.19 -3.57 21.42
CA THR A 368 -24.37 -4.10 22.11
C THR A 368 -25.48 -3.05 22.15
N ASN A 369 -25.17 -1.83 22.55
CA ASN A 369 -26.13 -0.73 22.59
C ASN A 369 -26.72 -0.46 21.20
N TYR A 370 -25.87 -0.42 20.16
CA TYR A 370 -26.35 -0.22 18.80
C TYR A 370 -27.32 -1.30 18.33
N LEU A 371 -27.00 -2.58 18.57
CA LEU A 371 -27.85 -3.72 18.15
C LEU A 371 -29.19 -3.75 18.88
N GLU A 372 -29.24 -3.30 20.13
CA GLU A 372 -30.47 -3.17 20.91
C GLU A 372 -31.34 -2.00 20.44
N GLU A 373 -30.72 -0.89 20.03
CA GLU A 373 -31.41 0.31 19.51
C GLU A 373 -31.89 0.13 18.06
N HIS A 374 -31.18 -0.72 17.26
CA HIS A 374 -31.43 -0.92 15.83
C HIS A 374 -31.68 -2.42 15.50
N PRO A 375 -32.77 -3.01 15.97
CA PRO A 375 -33.03 -4.45 15.81
C PRO A 375 -33.20 -4.89 14.35
N ASP A 376 -33.64 -4.01 13.46
CA ASP A 376 -33.77 -4.31 12.02
C ASP A 376 -32.39 -4.43 11.36
N ASP A 377 -31.47 -3.53 11.64
CA ASP A 377 -30.10 -3.61 11.16
C ASP A 377 -29.38 -4.84 11.74
N ALA A 378 -29.56 -5.10 13.03
CA ALA A 378 -29.02 -6.28 13.70
C ALA A 378 -29.49 -7.59 13.03
N LYS A 379 -30.76 -7.66 12.65
CA LYS A 379 -31.32 -8.81 11.92
C LYS A 379 -30.67 -8.97 10.53
N ILE A 380 -30.52 -7.89 9.78
CA ILE A 380 -29.86 -7.91 8.46
C ILE A 380 -28.42 -8.38 8.59
N ILE A 381 -27.66 -7.84 9.54
CA ILE A 381 -26.27 -8.22 9.81
C ILE A 381 -26.17 -9.71 10.14
N VAL A 382 -26.97 -10.20 11.08
CA VAL A 382 -26.96 -11.63 11.46
C VAL A 382 -27.37 -12.54 10.29
N GLN A 383 -28.32 -12.12 9.45
CA GLN A 383 -28.68 -12.88 8.25
C GLN A 383 -27.51 -12.97 7.26
N LYS A 384 -26.74 -11.88 7.06
CA LYS A 384 -25.52 -11.91 6.25
C LYS A 384 -24.48 -12.86 6.81
N VAL A 385 -24.27 -12.86 8.14
CA VAL A 385 -23.36 -13.79 8.83
C VAL A 385 -23.78 -15.26 8.62
N ILE A 386 -25.07 -15.56 8.74
CA ILE A 386 -25.59 -16.93 8.50
C ILE A 386 -25.35 -17.35 7.04
N LEU A 387 -25.57 -16.46 6.10
CA LEU A 387 -25.32 -16.71 4.67
C LEU A 387 -23.83 -16.98 4.40
N ALA A 388 -22.94 -16.20 4.99
CA ALA A 388 -21.49 -16.37 4.91
C ALA A 388 -21.07 -17.75 5.48
N ALA A 389 -21.58 -18.11 6.67
CA ALA A 389 -21.33 -19.41 7.29
C ALA A 389 -21.83 -20.59 6.44
N GLN A 390 -23.01 -20.44 5.80
CA GLN A 390 -23.53 -21.43 4.85
C GLN A 390 -22.60 -21.62 3.65
N ALA A 391 -22.16 -20.51 3.06
CA ALA A 391 -21.27 -20.53 1.92
C ALA A 391 -19.91 -21.17 2.27
N ARG A 392 -19.32 -20.82 3.43
CA ARG A 392 -18.08 -21.42 3.93
C ARG A 392 -18.23 -22.92 4.20
N HIS A 393 -19.31 -23.34 4.84
CA HIS A 393 -19.57 -24.75 5.09
C HIS A 393 -19.71 -25.55 3.78
N ALA A 394 -20.41 -25.00 2.79
CA ALA A 394 -20.50 -25.61 1.46
C ALA A 394 -19.12 -25.70 0.78
N ALA A 395 -18.29 -24.65 0.88
CA ALA A 395 -16.92 -24.63 0.34
C ALA A 395 -16.02 -25.68 1.01
N THR A 396 -16.08 -25.81 2.34
CA THR A 396 -15.31 -26.82 3.09
C THR A 396 -15.70 -28.23 2.67
N LYS A 397 -17.00 -28.51 2.54
CA LYS A 397 -17.49 -29.81 2.08
C LYS A 397 -17.06 -30.13 0.65
N ALA A 398 -17.09 -29.16 -0.24
CA ALA A 398 -16.58 -29.30 -1.61
C ALA A 398 -15.07 -29.58 -1.61
N ARG A 399 -14.29 -28.87 -0.80
CA ARG A 399 -12.84 -29.07 -0.63
C ARG A 399 -12.50 -30.47 -0.11
N GLU A 400 -13.20 -30.96 0.90
CA GLU A 400 -13.02 -32.31 1.44
C GLU A 400 -13.32 -33.39 0.39
N MET A 401 -14.35 -33.20 -0.44
CA MET A 401 -14.63 -34.13 -1.55
C MET A 401 -13.51 -34.15 -2.59
N VAL A 402 -12.89 -33.00 -2.88
CA VAL A 402 -11.76 -32.91 -3.79
C VAL A 402 -10.52 -33.53 -3.16
N GLN A 403 -10.21 -33.26 -1.90
CA GLN A 403 -9.09 -33.86 -1.18
C GLN A 403 -9.19 -35.38 -1.11
N ARG A 404 -10.39 -35.96 -0.86
CA ARG A 404 -10.59 -37.40 -0.89
C ARG A 404 -10.34 -38.01 -2.27
N LYS A 405 -10.62 -37.27 -3.36
CA LYS A 405 -10.30 -37.72 -4.73
C LYS A 405 -8.80 -37.59 -5.05
N THR A 406 -8.12 -36.58 -4.46
CA THR A 406 -6.69 -36.31 -4.71
C THR A 406 -5.77 -37.24 -3.91
N VAL A 407 -6.19 -37.74 -2.75
CA VAL A 407 -5.44 -38.76 -1.97
C VAL A 407 -5.36 -40.10 -2.71
N MET A 408 -6.27 -40.37 -3.66
CA MET A 408 -6.17 -41.53 -4.56
C MET A 408 -5.34 -41.27 -5.82
N SER A 409 -4.96 -40.04 -6.14
CA SER A 409 -4.00 -39.68 -7.17
C SER A 409 -2.77 -39.08 -6.48
N ILE A 410 -1.74 -39.89 -6.34
CA ILE A 410 -0.43 -39.57 -5.75
C ILE A 410 0.04 -38.17 -6.19
N GLY A 411 0.36 -37.33 -5.20
CA GLY A 411 0.76 -35.94 -5.28
C GLY A 411 1.57 -35.53 -6.50
N GLY A 412 0.88 -34.96 -7.49
CA GLY A 412 1.50 -34.43 -8.69
C GLY A 412 1.25 -32.93 -8.82
N LEU A 413 2.28 -32.22 -9.24
CA LEU A 413 2.17 -30.84 -9.75
C LEU A 413 1.12 -30.78 -10.86
N PRO A 414 0.51 -29.60 -11.13
CA PRO A 414 -0.45 -29.47 -12.22
C PRO A 414 0.13 -30.02 -13.52
N GLY A 415 -0.61 -30.89 -14.22
CA GLY A 415 -0.12 -31.49 -15.45
C GLY A 415 0.28 -30.52 -16.56
N LYS A 416 -0.17 -29.25 -16.43
CA LYS A 416 0.22 -28.15 -17.33
C LYS A 416 1.51 -27.45 -16.92
N LEU A 417 1.95 -27.55 -15.67
CA LEU A 417 3.17 -26.91 -15.20
C LEU A 417 4.38 -27.54 -15.87
N SER A 418 5.16 -26.73 -16.55
CA SER A 418 6.50 -27.12 -17.01
C SER A 418 7.51 -26.59 -15.99
N ASP A 419 7.87 -27.43 -15.04
CA ASP A 419 8.72 -27.06 -13.90
C ASP A 419 10.20 -26.85 -14.27
N CYS A 420 10.98 -26.23 -13.39
CA CYS A 420 12.42 -26.06 -13.47
C CYS A 420 13.16 -27.15 -12.68
N SER A 421 14.47 -27.24 -12.89
CA SER A 421 15.33 -28.25 -12.24
C SER A 421 15.89 -27.76 -10.89
N GLU A 422 16.03 -26.45 -10.71
CA GLU A 422 16.52 -25.84 -9.47
C GLU A 422 15.52 -26.07 -8.34
N GLN A 423 16.03 -26.27 -7.13
CA GLN A 423 15.22 -26.53 -5.94
C GLN A 423 15.28 -25.40 -4.91
N ASP A 424 16.24 -24.50 -5.03
CA ASP A 424 16.26 -23.29 -4.20
C ASP A 424 15.22 -22.28 -4.72
N PRO A 425 14.14 -22.02 -3.97
CA PRO A 425 13.09 -21.09 -4.39
C PRO A 425 13.61 -19.68 -4.69
N ALA A 426 14.69 -19.25 -4.03
CA ALA A 426 15.28 -17.93 -4.22
C ALA A 426 15.88 -17.74 -5.62
N LEU A 427 16.27 -18.83 -6.27
CA LEU A 427 16.82 -18.85 -7.61
C LEU A 427 15.76 -19.17 -8.68
N CYS A 428 14.56 -19.60 -8.28
CA CYS A 428 13.50 -20.05 -9.18
C CYS A 428 12.49 -18.96 -9.50
N GLU A 429 11.99 -19.00 -10.73
CA GLU A 429 10.89 -18.13 -11.17
C GLU A 429 9.86 -18.90 -11.98
N VAL A 430 8.58 -18.51 -11.86
CA VAL A 430 7.47 -19.06 -12.63
C VAL A 430 6.80 -17.99 -13.46
N PHE A 431 6.56 -18.29 -14.74
CA PHE A 431 5.79 -17.45 -15.65
C PHE A 431 4.35 -17.97 -15.73
N LEU A 432 3.40 -17.12 -15.37
CA LEU A 432 1.98 -17.32 -15.63
C LEU A 432 1.69 -16.79 -17.03
N VAL A 433 1.42 -17.66 -17.98
CA VAL A 433 1.35 -17.29 -19.40
C VAL A 433 -0.07 -17.44 -19.91
N GLU A 434 -0.53 -16.45 -20.67
CA GLU A 434 -1.82 -16.50 -21.34
C GLU A 434 -1.87 -17.58 -22.43
N GLY A 435 -2.68 -18.62 -22.19
CA GLY A 435 -2.99 -19.62 -23.17
C GLY A 435 -1.89 -20.65 -23.45
N ASP A 436 -2.30 -21.75 -24.08
CA ASP A 436 -1.42 -22.87 -24.38
C ASP A 436 -0.44 -22.55 -25.54
N SER A 437 -0.79 -21.64 -26.46
CA SER A 437 0.05 -21.24 -27.60
C SER A 437 1.29 -20.49 -27.13
N ALA A 438 1.10 -19.37 -26.40
CA ALA A 438 2.19 -18.60 -25.82
C ALA A 438 2.97 -19.43 -24.79
N GLY A 439 2.27 -20.27 -24.00
CA GLY A 439 2.88 -21.22 -23.08
C GLY A 439 3.79 -22.24 -23.77
N GLY A 440 3.45 -22.68 -24.98
CA GLY A 440 4.29 -23.55 -25.80
C GLY A 440 5.58 -22.88 -26.25
N THR A 441 5.50 -21.65 -26.73
CA THR A 441 6.66 -20.83 -27.12
C THR A 441 7.56 -20.54 -25.92
N ALA A 442 6.97 -20.11 -24.80
CA ALA A 442 7.69 -19.84 -23.56
C ALA A 442 8.41 -21.09 -23.02
N LYS A 443 7.76 -22.24 -23.07
CA LYS A 443 8.37 -23.53 -22.69
C LYS A 443 9.58 -23.90 -23.54
N GLN A 444 9.59 -23.54 -24.81
CA GLN A 444 10.73 -23.78 -25.70
C GLN A 444 11.86 -22.76 -25.47
N GLY A 445 11.50 -21.48 -25.20
CA GLY A 445 12.46 -20.38 -25.04
C GLY A 445 13.11 -20.30 -23.66
N ARG A 446 12.50 -20.84 -22.60
CA ARG A 446 12.95 -20.73 -21.22
C ARG A 446 14.30 -21.36 -20.90
N ASP A 447 14.96 -20.90 -19.88
CA ASP A 447 16.01 -21.67 -19.21
C ASP A 447 15.37 -22.69 -18.25
N ARG A 448 15.51 -23.97 -18.58
CA ARG A 448 14.91 -25.09 -17.82
C ARG A 448 15.52 -25.27 -16.42
N ASN A 449 16.67 -24.68 -16.17
CA ASN A 449 17.31 -24.81 -14.87
C ASN A 449 16.50 -24.08 -13.79
N PHE A 450 16.07 -22.84 -14.03
CA PHE A 450 15.45 -22.00 -13.00
C PHE A 450 14.10 -21.38 -13.39
N GLN A 451 13.64 -21.54 -14.66
CA GLN A 451 12.37 -20.99 -15.11
C GLN A 451 11.30 -22.07 -15.28
N ALA A 452 10.16 -21.89 -14.63
CA ALA A 452 8.97 -22.70 -14.80
C ALA A 452 7.90 -21.94 -15.62
N ILE A 453 7.04 -22.68 -16.35
CA ILE A 453 5.94 -22.13 -17.13
C ILE A 453 4.63 -22.78 -16.71
N LEU A 454 3.65 -21.95 -16.34
CA LEU A 454 2.27 -22.34 -16.09
C LEU A 454 1.34 -21.64 -17.09
N PRO A 455 0.88 -22.30 -18.14
CA PRO A 455 -0.11 -21.73 -19.05
C PRO A 455 -1.49 -21.71 -18.38
N LEU A 456 -2.18 -20.57 -18.48
CA LEU A 456 -3.55 -20.36 -18.01
C LEU A 456 -4.51 -20.52 -19.19
N ARG A 457 -5.73 -21.04 -18.95
CA ARG A 457 -6.75 -21.19 -20.02
C ARG A 457 -7.57 -19.90 -20.19
N GLY A 458 -6.94 -18.85 -20.72
CA GLY A 458 -7.60 -17.57 -20.96
C GLY A 458 -7.97 -16.85 -19.67
N LYS A 459 -9.11 -16.17 -19.67
CA LYS A 459 -9.59 -15.35 -18.54
C LYS A 459 -9.90 -16.21 -17.32
N ILE A 460 -9.18 -16.01 -16.23
CA ILE A 460 -9.46 -16.67 -14.96
C ILE A 460 -10.75 -16.09 -14.33
N LEU A 461 -11.26 -16.78 -13.32
CA LEU A 461 -12.44 -16.33 -12.59
C LEU A 461 -12.21 -14.93 -11.98
N ASN A 462 -13.16 -14.01 -12.19
CA ASN A 462 -13.18 -12.74 -11.46
C ASN A 462 -13.55 -13.00 -9.99
N VAL A 463 -12.55 -12.96 -9.12
CA VAL A 463 -12.70 -13.28 -7.70
C VAL A 463 -13.39 -12.16 -6.90
N GLU A 464 -13.46 -10.95 -7.44
CA GLU A 464 -14.19 -9.84 -6.82
C GLU A 464 -15.70 -10.10 -6.77
N LYS A 465 -16.23 -10.78 -7.81
CA LYS A 465 -17.66 -11.13 -7.96
C LYS A 465 -18.00 -12.52 -7.48
N ALA A 466 -17.02 -13.37 -7.24
CA ALA A 466 -17.24 -14.78 -6.99
C ALA A 466 -17.32 -15.09 -5.51
N MET A 467 -18.30 -15.90 -5.12
CA MET A 467 -18.33 -16.50 -3.77
C MET A 467 -17.07 -17.33 -3.54
N GLN A 468 -16.52 -17.29 -2.33
CA GLN A 468 -15.26 -17.92 -1.95
C GLN A 468 -15.17 -19.42 -2.34
N HIS A 469 -16.26 -20.19 -2.20
CA HIS A 469 -16.25 -21.60 -2.60
C HIS A 469 -16.00 -21.79 -4.10
N ARG A 470 -16.55 -20.92 -4.98
CA ARG A 470 -16.32 -20.96 -6.42
C ARG A 470 -14.88 -20.61 -6.78
N VAL A 471 -14.25 -19.72 -6.01
CA VAL A 471 -12.83 -19.40 -6.19
C VAL A 471 -11.97 -20.64 -6.01
N PHE A 472 -12.20 -21.38 -4.91
CA PHE A 472 -11.43 -22.60 -4.62
C PHE A 472 -11.86 -23.83 -5.43
N GLU A 473 -13.02 -23.82 -6.07
CA GLU A 473 -13.42 -24.85 -7.04
C GLU A 473 -12.84 -24.61 -8.43
N ASN A 474 -12.39 -23.40 -8.75
CA ASN A 474 -11.85 -23.05 -10.05
C ASN A 474 -10.51 -23.76 -10.31
N GLU A 475 -10.42 -24.45 -11.44
CA GLU A 475 -9.25 -25.28 -11.82
C GLU A 475 -7.98 -24.44 -12.01
N GLU A 476 -8.06 -23.27 -12.63
CA GLU A 476 -6.89 -22.42 -12.88
C GLU A 476 -6.34 -21.84 -11.57
N ILE A 477 -7.23 -21.44 -10.64
CA ILE A 477 -6.84 -20.98 -9.31
C ILE A 477 -6.18 -22.11 -8.51
N LYS A 478 -6.73 -23.33 -8.54
CA LYS A 478 -6.10 -24.51 -7.91
C LYS A 478 -4.71 -24.78 -8.49
N ASN A 479 -4.57 -24.65 -9.81
CA ASN A 479 -3.29 -24.85 -10.48
C ASN A 479 -2.25 -23.83 -10.00
N ILE A 480 -2.64 -22.56 -9.81
CA ILE A 480 -1.75 -21.51 -9.28
C ILE A 480 -1.32 -21.85 -7.85
N TYR A 481 -2.25 -22.17 -6.92
CA TYR A 481 -1.91 -22.56 -5.55
C TYR A 481 -0.95 -23.77 -5.51
N THR A 482 -1.26 -24.79 -6.29
CA THR A 482 -0.46 -26.04 -6.35
C THR A 482 0.92 -25.80 -6.95
N ALA A 483 1.00 -24.98 -8.01
CA ALA A 483 2.28 -24.65 -8.66
C ALA A 483 3.18 -23.84 -7.72
N LEU A 484 2.63 -22.84 -7.03
CA LEU A 484 3.38 -22.00 -6.09
C LEU A 484 3.77 -22.76 -4.81
N GLY A 485 3.07 -23.83 -4.46
CA GLY A 485 3.31 -24.61 -3.24
C GLY A 485 2.80 -23.93 -1.97
N VAL A 486 1.99 -22.88 -2.09
CA VAL A 486 1.47 -22.12 -0.96
C VAL A 486 0.14 -22.69 -0.47
N THR A 487 -0.14 -22.50 0.82
CA THR A 487 -1.39 -22.93 1.46
C THR A 487 -2.02 -21.77 2.22
N ILE A 488 -3.33 -21.83 2.44
CA ILE A 488 -4.03 -20.85 3.27
C ILE A 488 -4.05 -21.35 4.71
N GLY A 489 -3.76 -20.46 5.65
CA GLY A 489 -3.74 -20.68 7.09
C GLY A 489 -2.34 -20.81 7.63
N THR A 490 -2.01 -19.93 8.59
CA THR A 490 -0.85 -19.98 9.47
C THR A 490 -1.32 -20.35 10.87
N GLU A 491 -0.42 -20.54 11.84
CA GLU A 491 -0.76 -20.79 13.24
C GLU A 491 -1.51 -19.60 13.86
N ASP A 492 -1.21 -18.39 13.40
CA ASP A 492 -1.75 -17.14 13.94
C ASP A 492 -3.00 -16.63 13.20
N ASP A 493 -3.12 -16.90 11.89
CA ASP A 493 -4.24 -16.46 11.05
C ASP A 493 -4.66 -17.56 10.06
N SER A 494 -5.92 -17.99 10.15
CA SER A 494 -6.48 -19.04 9.29
C SER A 494 -6.68 -18.59 7.83
N LYS A 495 -6.57 -17.30 7.52
CA LYS A 495 -6.69 -16.72 6.17
C LYS A 495 -5.38 -16.31 5.57
N ALA A 496 -4.35 -16.07 6.37
CA ALA A 496 -3.03 -15.66 5.90
C ALA A 496 -2.42 -16.73 4.98
N LEU A 497 -1.69 -16.29 3.96
CA LEU A 497 -1.01 -17.17 3.06
C LEU A 497 0.26 -17.71 3.73
N ASN A 498 0.41 -19.04 3.76
CA ASN A 498 1.63 -19.65 4.26
C ASN A 498 2.66 -19.75 3.12
N LEU A 499 3.75 -19.01 3.26
CA LEU A 499 4.83 -18.93 2.29
C LEU A 499 5.98 -19.91 2.56
N ASP A 500 5.95 -20.69 3.66
CA ASP A 500 7.05 -21.60 4.04
C ASP A 500 7.46 -22.60 2.95
N LYS A 501 6.52 -22.92 2.05
CA LYS A 501 6.71 -23.86 0.94
C LYS A 501 6.68 -23.18 -0.41
N LEU A 502 6.80 -21.85 -0.46
CA LEU A 502 6.85 -21.11 -1.72
C LEU A 502 7.97 -21.65 -2.60
N ARG A 503 7.62 -22.07 -3.81
CA ARG A 503 8.54 -22.74 -4.73
C ARG A 503 9.30 -21.79 -5.66
N TYR A 504 8.79 -20.58 -5.86
CA TYR A 504 9.36 -19.59 -6.77
C TYR A 504 9.34 -18.21 -6.12
N HIS A 505 10.50 -17.61 -5.92
CA HIS A 505 10.57 -16.25 -5.36
C HIS A 505 10.26 -15.15 -6.38
N LYS A 506 10.07 -15.51 -7.66
CA LYS A 506 9.53 -14.59 -8.67
C LYS A 506 8.35 -15.24 -9.39
N VAL A 507 7.20 -14.59 -9.32
CA VAL A 507 5.99 -14.95 -10.04
C VAL A 507 5.77 -13.88 -11.10
N VAL A 508 5.96 -14.23 -12.36
CA VAL A 508 5.94 -13.29 -13.49
C VAL A 508 4.67 -13.47 -14.28
N ILE A 509 3.83 -12.45 -14.34
CA ILE A 509 2.64 -12.40 -15.19
C ILE A 509 3.11 -12.02 -16.60
N MET A 510 2.77 -12.83 -17.59
CA MET A 510 3.17 -12.62 -18.99
C MET A 510 1.96 -12.83 -19.90
N CYS A 511 1.31 -11.73 -20.27
CA CYS A 511 0.12 -11.66 -21.11
C CYS A 511 0.43 -10.98 -22.45
N ASP A 512 -0.46 -11.16 -23.42
CA ASP A 512 -0.40 -10.50 -24.70
C ASP A 512 -0.56 -8.96 -24.54
N ALA A 513 0.03 -8.21 -25.46
CA ALA A 513 -0.03 -6.73 -25.44
C ALA A 513 -1.31 -6.19 -26.11
N ASP A 514 -2.44 -6.81 -25.83
CA ASP A 514 -3.75 -6.42 -26.32
C ASP A 514 -4.75 -6.21 -25.17
N VAL A 515 -5.99 -5.85 -25.51
CA VAL A 515 -7.04 -5.57 -24.52
C VAL A 515 -7.46 -6.80 -23.72
N ASP A 516 -7.39 -8.00 -24.33
CA ASP A 516 -7.70 -9.25 -23.64
C ASP A 516 -6.59 -9.66 -22.67
N GLY A 517 -5.32 -9.50 -23.08
CA GLY A 517 -4.18 -9.72 -22.21
C GLY A 517 -4.15 -8.77 -21.02
N SER A 518 -4.44 -7.48 -21.22
CA SER A 518 -4.58 -6.50 -20.13
C SER A 518 -5.71 -6.87 -19.17
N HIS A 519 -6.82 -7.41 -19.67
CA HIS A 519 -7.91 -7.90 -18.82
C HIS A 519 -7.48 -9.15 -18.02
N ILE A 520 -6.75 -10.09 -18.63
CA ILE A 520 -6.23 -11.28 -17.93
C ILE A 520 -5.23 -10.87 -16.85
N GLU A 521 -4.33 -9.93 -17.15
CA GLU A 521 -3.41 -9.35 -16.17
C GLU A 521 -4.17 -8.77 -14.97
N THR A 522 -5.22 -7.96 -15.24
CA THR A 522 -6.06 -7.37 -14.20
C THR A 522 -6.77 -8.44 -13.34
N LEU A 523 -7.29 -9.51 -13.95
CA LEU A 523 -7.91 -10.63 -13.23
C LEU A 523 -6.91 -11.35 -12.32
N ILE A 524 -5.69 -11.58 -12.80
CA ILE A 524 -4.62 -12.21 -12.02
C ILE A 524 -4.19 -11.30 -10.86
N LEU A 525 -4.03 -10.00 -11.11
CA LEU A 525 -3.71 -9.01 -10.07
C LEU A 525 -4.82 -8.92 -9.02
N THR A 526 -6.09 -8.94 -9.44
CA THR A 526 -7.24 -8.98 -8.52
C THR A 526 -7.17 -10.22 -7.63
N PHE A 527 -6.86 -11.38 -8.22
CA PHE A 527 -6.71 -12.62 -7.46
C PHE A 527 -5.54 -12.54 -6.47
N PHE A 528 -4.38 -12.06 -6.87
CA PHE A 528 -3.24 -11.90 -5.97
C PHE A 528 -3.54 -10.89 -4.86
N PHE A 529 -4.15 -9.76 -5.17
CA PHE A 529 -4.50 -8.76 -4.17
C PHE A 529 -5.49 -9.28 -3.13
N ARG A 530 -6.49 -10.08 -3.54
CA ARG A 530 -7.56 -10.58 -2.65
C ARG A 530 -7.17 -11.85 -1.87
N TYR A 531 -6.32 -12.72 -2.43
CA TYR A 531 -6.06 -14.05 -1.88
C TYR A 531 -4.60 -14.39 -1.65
N MET A 532 -3.67 -13.59 -2.14
CA MET A 532 -2.22 -13.81 -2.04
C MET A 532 -1.45 -12.48 -1.86
N ARG A 533 -2.01 -11.60 -1.04
CA ARG A 533 -1.48 -10.25 -0.83
C ARG A 533 -0.05 -10.28 -0.30
N GLU A 534 0.28 -11.25 0.53
CA GLU A 534 1.61 -11.46 1.11
C GLU A 534 2.69 -11.69 0.03
N LEU A 535 2.32 -12.25 -1.14
CA LEU A 535 3.25 -12.36 -2.28
C LEU A 535 3.58 -11.00 -2.90
N ILE A 536 2.63 -10.07 -2.94
CA ILE A 536 2.88 -8.72 -3.45
C ILE A 536 3.72 -7.95 -2.43
N GLU A 537 3.34 -7.98 -1.17
CA GLU A 537 4.05 -7.30 -0.07
C GLU A 537 5.47 -7.84 0.13
N GLY A 538 5.67 -9.15 -0.07
CA GLY A 538 6.98 -9.80 -0.08
C GLY A 538 7.82 -9.52 -1.34
N GLY A 539 7.28 -8.77 -2.33
CA GLY A 539 7.99 -8.39 -3.54
C GLY A 539 8.19 -9.52 -4.55
N HIS A 540 7.34 -10.55 -4.51
CA HIS A 540 7.46 -11.75 -5.36
C HIS A 540 6.73 -11.64 -6.71
N VAL A 541 5.85 -10.66 -6.91
CA VAL A 541 5.00 -10.54 -8.10
C VAL A 541 5.55 -9.53 -9.09
N TYR A 542 5.65 -9.94 -10.35
CA TYR A 542 6.19 -9.13 -11.44
C TYR A 542 5.32 -9.24 -12.68
N ILE A 543 5.36 -8.18 -13.51
CA ILE A 543 4.76 -8.15 -14.86
C ILE A 543 5.89 -8.10 -15.87
N ALA A 544 5.86 -9.01 -16.84
CA ALA A 544 6.78 -8.99 -17.96
C ALA A 544 6.37 -7.91 -18.98
N THR A 545 7.35 -7.20 -19.51
CA THR A 545 7.13 -6.15 -20.51
C THR A 545 7.78 -6.55 -21.83
N PRO A 546 7.09 -7.33 -22.70
CA PRO A 546 7.60 -7.68 -24.01
C PRO A 546 7.67 -6.43 -24.93
N PRO A 547 8.56 -6.40 -25.94
CA PRO A 547 8.59 -5.31 -26.90
C PRO A 547 7.37 -5.33 -27.82
N LEU A 548 6.91 -4.13 -28.21
CA LEU A 548 5.80 -3.96 -29.15
C LEU A 548 6.25 -4.04 -30.62
N TYR A 549 7.52 -3.73 -30.90
CA TYR A 549 8.02 -3.64 -32.26
C TYR A 549 9.34 -4.36 -32.45
N LEU A 550 9.52 -4.93 -33.64
CA LEU A 550 10.79 -5.36 -34.18
C LEU A 550 11.11 -4.55 -35.42
N VAL A 551 12.20 -3.77 -35.39
CA VAL A 551 12.68 -2.97 -36.50
C VAL A 551 13.87 -3.66 -37.16
N LYS A 552 13.79 -3.90 -38.48
CA LYS A 552 14.80 -4.64 -39.25
C LYS A 552 15.30 -3.84 -40.43
N LYS A 553 16.64 -3.85 -40.66
CA LYS A 553 17.26 -3.38 -41.91
C LYS A 553 18.42 -4.27 -42.31
N GLY A 554 18.21 -5.11 -43.30
CA GLY A 554 19.18 -6.14 -43.68
C GLY A 554 19.43 -7.12 -42.52
N ALA A 555 20.67 -7.25 -42.09
CA ALA A 555 21.06 -8.12 -40.98
C ALA A 555 20.89 -7.48 -39.59
N LYS A 556 20.63 -6.17 -39.52
CA LYS A 556 20.42 -5.46 -38.25
C LYS A 556 19.00 -5.62 -37.78
N LYS A 557 18.81 -6.02 -36.52
CA LYS A 557 17.51 -6.11 -35.83
C LYS A 557 17.60 -5.37 -34.50
N ARG A 558 16.57 -4.59 -34.13
CA ARG A 558 16.40 -3.97 -32.82
C ARG A 558 14.94 -4.02 -32.42
N TYR A 559 14.69 -4.14 -31.12
CA TYR A 559 13.35 -4.13 -30.53
C TYR A 559 13.04 -2.76 -29.96
N ALA A 560 11.76 -2.38 -29.95
CA ALA A 560 11.26 -1.17 -29.32
C ALA A 560 10.01 -1.48 -28.50
N TRP A 561 9.89 -0.77 -27.37
CA TRP A 561 8.79 -0.96 -26.42
C TRP A 561 7.68 0.09 -26.56
N ASP A 562 7.99 1.22 -27.23
CA ASP A 562 7.02 2.26 -27.55
C ASP A 562 7.24 2.84 -28.96
N ASP A 563 6.33 3.74 -29.38
CA ASP A 563 6.38 4.37 -30.70
C ASP A 563 7.59 5.28 -30.88
N LYS A 564 7.99 5.98 -29.81
CA LYS A 564 9.13 6.90 -29.84
C LYS A 564 10.44 6.13 -30.07
N GLU A 565 10.63 5.07 -29.30
CA GLU A 565 11.81 4.22 -29.44
C GLU A 565 11.87 3.54 -30.81
N ARG A 566 10.70 3.12 -31.35
CA ARG A 566 10.58 2.60 -32.73
C ARG A 566 11.06 3.63 -33.73
N ASP A 567 10.60 4.88 -33.65
CA ASP A 567 10.93 5.93 -34.60
C ASP A 567 12.40 6.32 -34.49
N ASP A 568 12.96 6.44 -33.29
CA ASP A 568 14.40 6.66 -33.05
C ASP A 568 15.26 5.56 -33.69
N ILE A 569 14.82 4.29 -33.61
CA ILE A 569 15.52 3.16 -34.23
C ILE A 569 15.43 3.24 -35.76
N VAL A 570 14.27 3.58 -36.32
CA VAL A 570 14.08 3.75 -37.77
C VAL A 570 14.99 4.86 -38.30
N ASP A 571 15.08 5.97 -37.61
CA ASP A 571 15.97 7.09 -37.96
C ASP A 571 17.43 6.67 -37.86
N SER A 572 17.83 5.94 -36.84
CA SER A 572 19.19 5.41 -36.69
C SER A 572 19.58 4.45 -37.81
N PHE A 573 18.58 3.81 -38.43
CA PHE A 573 18.78 2.96 -39.62
C PHE A 573 18.69 3.72 -40.94
N GLY A 574 18.56 5.07 -40.91
CA GLY A 574 18.54 5.96 -42.10
C GLY A 574 17.18 5.98 -42.80
N GLY A 575 16.10 6.02 -42.03
CA GLY A 575 14.74 6.36 -42.48
C GLY A 575 13.98 5.29 -43.29
N SER A 576 14.56 4.13 -43.56
CA SER A 576 13.87 3.03 -44.21
C SER A 576 14.22 1.70 -43.55
N ALA A 577 13.29 1.18 -42.74
CA ALA A 577 13.42 -0.11 -42.05
C ALA A 577 12.08 -0.86 -42.13
N GLY A 578 12.13 -2.18 -42.16
CA GLY A 578 10.94 -3.01 -41.99
C GLY A 578 10.53 -3.02 -40.53
N ILE A 579 9.26 -2.68 -40.25
CA ILE A 579 8.67 -2.70 -38.91
C ILE A 579 7.72 -3.88 -38.84
N GLN A 580 7.88 -4.72 -37.82
CA GLN A 580 6.93 -5.75 -37.44
C GLN A 580 6.37 -5.38 -36.05
N ARG A 581 5.05 -5.23 -35.94
CA ARG A 581 4.37 -5.04 -34.67
C ARG A 581 3.95 -6.40 -34.13
N TYR A 582 4.19 -6.62 -32.83
CA TYR A 582 3.72 -7.78 -32.11
C TYR A 582 2.42 -7.42 -31.39
N LYS A 583 1.35 -8.18 -31.65
CA LYS A 583 0.07 -8.05 -30.95
C LYS A 583 -0.07 -9.08 -29.83
N GLY A 584 0.67 -10.18 -29.93
CA GLY A 584 0.66 -11.24 -28.93
C GLY A 584 1.99 -11.99 -28.84
N LEU A 585 2.22 -12.62 -27.72
CA LEU A 585 3.41 -13.43 -27.42
C LEU A 585 3.55 -14.64 -28.37
N GLY A 586 2.40 -15.13 -28.87
CA GLY A 586 2.35 -16.22 -29.86
C GLY A 586 2.92 -15.85 -31.24
N GLU A 587 3.12 -14.57 -31.53
CA GLU A 587 3.75 -14.10 -32.76
C GLU A 587 5.28 -14.11 -32.69
N MET A 588 5.85 -14.23 -31.48
CA MET A 588 7.28 -14.39 -31.25
C MET A 588 7.68 -15.86 -31.33
N ASN A 589 8.82 -16.15 -31.94
CA ASN A 589 9.43 -17.44 -31.78
C ASN A 589 10.15 -17.56 -30.42
N ALA A 590 10.56 -18.77 -30.06
CA ALA A 590 11.17 -19.05 -28.75
C ALA A 590 12.47 -18.26 -28.49
N GLU A 591 13.29 -18.02 -29.50
CA GLU A 591 14.52 -17.23 -29.41
C GLU A 591 14.21 -15.75 -29.17
N GLN A 592 13.24 -15.20 -29.90
CA GLN A 592 12.81 -13.81 -29.72
C GLN A 592 12.25 -13.58 -28.32
N LEU A 593 11.40 -14.48 -27.82
CA LEU A 593 10.81 -14.39 -26.49
C LEU A 593 11.89 -14.50 -25.40
N TRP A 594 12.87 -15.39 -25.60
CA TRP A 594 14.03 -15.46 -24.71
C TRP A 594 14.82 -14.14 -24.71
N ASP A 595 15.27 -13.68 -25.86
CA ASP A 595 16.13 -12.52 -26.00
C ASP A 595 15.54 -11.23 -25.43
N THR A 596 14.21 -11.08 -25.43
CA THR A 596 13.53 -9.81 -25.08
C THR A 596 12.82 -9.83 -23.73
N THR A 597 12.27 -11.00 -23.35
CA THR A 597 11.28 -11.05 -22.25
C THR A 597 11.66 -12.02 -21.13
N MET A 598 12.40 -13.10 -21.43
CA MET A 598 12.69 -14.14 -20.44
C MET A 598 14.14 -14.12 -19.94
N ASN A 599 15.09 -13.66 -20.75
CA ASN A 599 16.51 -13.65 -20.38
C ASN A 599 16.78 -12.62 -19.26
N PRO A 600 17.25 -13.04 -18.08
CA PRO A 600 17.50 -12.15 -16.95
C PRO A 600 18.43 -10.96 -17.23
N ASN A 601 19.32 -11.09 -18.22
CA ASN A 601 20.30 -10.07 -18.55
C ASN A 601 19.74 -8.92 -19.41
N PHE A 602 18.60 -9.12 -20.09
CA PHE A 602 18.08 -8.18 -21.09
C PHE A 602 16.62 -7.84 -20.93
N ARG A 603 15.87 -8.63 -20.16
CA ARG A 603 14.43 -8.44 -19.94
C ARG A 603 14.13 -7.25 -19.03
N THR A 604 12.97 -6.67 -19.23
CA THR A 604 12.38 -5.69 -18.31
C THR A 604 11.23 -6.35 -17.55
N LEU A 605 11.31 -6.35 -16.23
CA LEU A 605 10.23 -6.77 -15.33
C LEU A 605 9.81 -5.59 -14.48
N ARG A 606 8.50 -5.34 -14.42
CA ARG A 606 7.89 -4.37 -13.53
C ARG A 606 7.42 -5.09 -12.27
N GLN A 607 8.00 -4.76 -11.11
CA GLN A 607 7.56 -5.30 -9.84
C GLN A 607 6.21 -4.69 -9.46
N VAL A 608 5.30 -5.52 -8.97
CA VAL A 608 3.99 -5.08 -8.47
C VAL A 608 4.14 -4.68 -7.01
N THR A 609 3.72 -3.46 -6.68
CA THR A 609 3.73 -2.92 -5.32
C THR A 609 2.34 -2.42 -4.93
N ILE A 610 2.06 -2.34 -3.64
CA ILE A 610 0.87 -1.73 -3.08
C ILE A 610 1.33 -0.47 -2.35
N ASP A 611 1.12 0.69 -2.96
CA ASP A 611 1.52 1.96 -2.38
C ASP A 611 0.51 2.46 -1.34
N ASN A 612 -0.79 2.33 -1.66
CA ASN A 612 -1.90 2.62 -0.77
C ASN A 612 -2.94 1.50 -0.85
N ALA A 613 -3.03 0.70 0.22
CA ALA A 613 -3.93 -0.46 0.26
C ALA A 613 -5.42 -0.06 0.15
N THR A 614 -5.79 1.08 0.72
CA THR A 614 -7.15 1.64 0.71
C THR A 614 -7.58 2.01 -0.69
N GLU A 615 -6.75 2.78 -1.41
CA GLU A 615 -7.06 3.18 -2.78
C GLU A 615 -7.01 1.98 -3.72
N THR A 616 -6.07 1.07 -3.53
CA THR A 616 -5.97 -0.18 -4.31
C THR A 616 -7.25 -1.01 -4.16
N ASP A 617 -7.77 -1.16 -2.94
CA ASP A 617 -9.06 -1.86 -2.69
C ASP A 617 -10.21 -1.18 -3.42
N ARG A 618 -10.30 0.15 -3.34
CA ARG A 618 -11.33 0.94 -4.03
C ARG A 618 -11.27 0.77 -5.55
N ILE A 619 -10.07 0.81 -6.13
CA ILE A 619 -9.86 0.64 -7.58
C ILE A 619 -10.27 -0.78 -8.02
N PHE A 620 -9.85 -1.82 -7.31
CA PHE A 620 -10.26 -3.19 -7.66
C PHE A 620 -11.77 -3.39 -7.52
N SER A 621 -12.40 -2.88 -6.45
CA SER A 621 -13.86 -2.96 -6.28
C SER A 621 -14.60 -2.20 -7.38
N MET A 622 -14.12 -1.03 -7.78
CA MET A 622 -14.71 -0.22 -8.84
C MET A 622 -14.58 -0.89 -10.23
N LEU A 623 -13.35 -1.34 -10.57
CA LEU A 623 -13.08 -1.92 -11.89
C LEU A 623 -13.66 -3.32 -12.05
N MET A 624 -13.56 -4.15 -11.01
CA MET A 624 -13.84 -5.58 -11.05
C MET A 624 -15.12 -5.98 -10.30
N GLY A 625 -15.72 -5.09 -9.51
CA GLY A 625 -16.97 -5.30 -8.77
C GLY A 625 -18.22 -5.35 -9.64
N ASP A 626 -19.38 -5.56 -9.01
CA ASP A 626 -20.67 -5.70 -9.71
C ASP A 626 -21.24 -4.37 -10.20
N GLU A 627 -20.96 -3.27 -9.49
CA GLU A 627 -21.47 -1.94 -9.81
C GLU A 627 -20.94 -1.41 -11.15
N VAL A 628 -21.87 -1.04 -12.06
CA VAL A 628 -21.53 -0.54 -13.39
C VAL A 628 -21.33 0.98 -13.42
N PRO A 629 -22.15 1.79 -12.71
CA PRO A 629 -22.05 3.25 -12.81
C PRO A 629 -20.69 3.82 -12.43
N PRO A 630 -20.06 3.44 -11.30
CA PRO A 630 -18.74 3.95 -10.91
C PRO A 630 -17.65 3.62 -11.94
N ARG A 631 -17.71 2.41 -12.52
CA ARG A 631 -16.77 1.98 -13.57
C ARG A 631 -16.94 2.79 -14.85
N ARG A 632 -18.18 3.08 -15.24
CA ARG A 632 -18.46 3.92 -16.41
C ARG A 632 -17.92 5.32 -16.22
N GLU A 633 -18.21 5.94 -15.08
CA GLU A 633 -17.71 7.28 -14.75
C GLU A 633 -16.18 7.34 -14.79
N PHE A 634 -15.51 6.34 -14.20
CA PHE A 634 -14.06 6.23 -14.26
C PHE A 634 -13.54 6.14 -15.71
N ILE A 635 -14.15 5.31 -16.55
CA ILE A 635 -13.77 5.18 -17.96
C ILE A 635 -13.97 6.50 -18.70
N GLU A 636 -15.11 7.15 -18.53
CA GLU A 636 -15.43 8.44 -19.18
C GLU A 636 -14.44 9.53 -18.77
N LYS A 637 -14.12 9.64 -17.48
CA LYS A 637 -13.16 10.61 -16.94
C LYS A 637 -11.73 10.37 -17.44
N ASN A 638 -11.32 9.12 -17.60
CA ASN A 638 -9.94 8.76 -17.96
C ASN A 638 -9.77 8.41 -19.44
N ALA A 639 -10.83 8.51 -20.26
CA ALA A 639 -10.79 8.16 -21.68
C ALA A 639 -9.74 8.98 -22.47
N VAL A 640 -9.48 10.21 -22.06
CA VAL A 640 -8.47 11.10 -22.67
C VAL A 640 -7.04 10.60 -22.55
N TYR A 641 -6.77 9.76 -21.55
CA TYR A 641 -5.45 9.15 -21.33
C TYR A 641 -5.32 7.76 -21.95
N ALA A 642 -6.42 7.22 -22.48
CA ALA A 642 -6.42 5.89 -23.07
C ALA A 642 -5.69 5.89 -24.41
N ASN A 643 -4.60 5.12 -24.50
CA ASN A 643 -3.94 4.84 -25.76
C ASN A 643 -4.63 3.64 -26.41
N ILE A 644 -5.71 3.90 -27.16
CA ILE A 644 -6.52 2.87 -27.79
C ILE A 644 -5.95 2.58 -29.17
N ASP A 645 -5.58 1.34 -29.41
CA ASP A 645 -5.23 0.83 -30.72
C ASP A 645 -6.54 0.55 -31.49
N VAL A 646 -6.92 1.46 -32.40
CA VAL A 646 -8.11 1.35 -33.26
C VAL A 646 -7.76 0.73 -34.60
#